data_b3c576eefcda3a0176c1932f6a34913a
#
_entry.id   b3c576eefcda3a0176c1932f6a34913a
#
_cell.length_a   1.000
_cell.length_b   1.000
_cell.length_c   1.000
_cell.angle_alpha   90.00
_cell.angle_beta   90.00
_cell.angle_gamma   90.00
#
_symmetry.space_group_name_H-M   'P 1'
#
loop_
_entity.id
_entity.type
_entity.pdbx_description
1 polymer ?
#
loop_
_entity_poly.entity_id
_entity_poly.type
_entity_poly.pdbx_seq_one_letter_code
_entity_poly.pdbx_strand_id
1 'polypeptide(L)'
;LPPHPSVPPPEKQTEAACIHVSSTGTTKEIKIGPVTATVDWTESSPILSVFLDGGRNGPLHEDLPHRSYVVDGEGIAHYSRYNKDTLYVGLCEKAAPMNLAGRRFELSATDSFGYDVYRTDPLYKHIPLLINATPSGCLATFTTSHSRGSYSIGAEMDGMWGRYKVYRQDYGGLEEYIIVGKTLRDIVKTYADLAGYPLLVPRWAFGYLSGGMKYSMLDDPPASEALLELAHKLKEHDIPCSAYQMSSGYTVAEKPPKTRNVFTWNRHRFSDPEGFVKEYHKLGMRLIANVKPYLIGTHPEYEKLKAANALFTDPHTKKTAVARLWSAGGGESAEGGHIDFTSAAGFQWWYDGVKKLREQGIDCIWNDNNEYTVTDDGWICALDQPSLHIRDDVKNRPQIGLWGRSLHTELHGKASHDALVDVAPDERPFVLTRSATAGTMRYACSSWSGDNTTSWASMKGANALALNAGMSLLQCYGHDIGGFEGPQPSPELLLRWVQLGAYSQRFAINCFKTINENNIGDVIEPWMYPEITHLVRKAIKRRYAIIPYIYSLMLESHQSALPPQRWTGWGYEQDPEVWKAPITEGETQYWLGNALLVGGVYEPGVTQARVYLPRSSDDDEGYLNLKAPYQYLEAGQWATIDAEWHGAGIPVLAKVGTAIPVGRDVQVLSPGEKENVANLPLDDYRAVEIFPPRQGSHSAKGYETIWYEDDGVSAVAKNRISKYSIVYAVEGTEIRVQFSRDETSGYVAPWGKLVIVLPPGDARKVVSAQDGVEVGVLGADEEGRKRFELNC
;
A
#
# COMPACT_ATOMS: atom_id res chain seq x y z
N LEU A 1 25.54 -17.21 -6.73
CA LEU A 1 24.21 -17.36 -7.33
C LEU A 1 23.92 -16.16 -8.22
N PRO A 2 23.23 -16.35 -9.35
CA PRO A 2 22.86 -15.23 -10.20
C PRO A 2 21.96 -14.26 -9.44
N PRO A 3 21.96 -12.96 -9.82
CA PRO A 3 20.96 -12.02 -9.33
C PRO A 3 19.59 -12.61 -9.59
N HIS A 4 18.70 -12.47 -8.62
CA HIS A 4 17.35 -13.01 -8.73
C HIS A 4 16.62 -12.29 -9.87
N PRO A 5 15.83 -12.98 -10.73
CA PRO A 5 15.13 -12.35 -11.84
C PRO A 5 14.09 -11.29 -11.41
N SER A 6 13.78 -11.20 -10.11
CA SER A 6 12.91 -10.16 -9.55
C SER A 6 13.52 -8.76 -9.55
N VAL A 7 14.85 -8.65 -9.55
CA VAL A 7 15.52 -7.34 -9.59
C VAL A 7 16.02 -7.12 -11.01
N PRO A 8 15.42 -6.21 -11.79
CA PRO A 8 15.99 -5.85 -13.07
C PRO A 8 17.38 -5.25 -12.84
N PRO A 9 18.30 -5.43 -13.79
CA PRO A 9 19.48 -4.60 -13.82
C PRO A 9 19.01 -3.13 -13.81
N PRO A 10 19.71 -2.22 -13.11
CA PRO A 10 19.34 -0.82 -13.05
C PRO A 10 19.18 -0.29 -14.48
N GLU A 11 17.96 0.16 -14.82
CA GLU A 11 17.61 0.65 -16.17
C GLU A 11 18.38 1.93 -16.55
N LYS A 12 18.88 2.62 -15.56
CA LYS A 12 19.82 3.73 -15.72
C LYS A 12 21.00 3.49 -14.80
N GLN A 13 22.13 3.18 -15.36
CA GLN A 13 23.36 3.66 -14.74
C GLN A 13 23.20 5.19 -14.72
N THR A 14 22.75 5.74 -13.58
CA THR A 14 22.96 7.15 -13.28
C THR A 14 24.43 7.40 -13.62
N GLU A 15 24.72 8.48 -14.39
CA GLU A 15 26.09 8.89 -14.70
C GLU A 15 26.91 8.65 -13.44
N ALA A 16 27.87 7.73 -13.52
CA ALA A 16 28.56 7.22 -12.37
C ALA A 16 29.20 8.42 -11.67
N ALA A 17 28.65 8.82 -10.55
CA ALA A 17 29.32 9.80 -9.68
C ALA A 17 30.74 9.32 -9.55
N CYS A 18 31.74 10.20 -9.72
CA CYS A 18 33.14 9.81 -9.70
C CYS A 18 33.40 8.91 -8.51
N ILE A 19 33.55 7.62 -8.77
CA ILE A 19 33.87 6.63 -7.74
C ILE A 19 35.38 6.65 -7.55
N HIS A 20 35.80 7.07 -6.36
CA HIS A 20 37.21 7.01 -5.99
C HIS A 20 37.45 5.77 -5.14
N VAL A 21 38.33 4.89 -5.64
CA VAL A 21 38.76 3.69 -4.90
C VAL A 21 40.23 3.88 -4.54
N SER A 22 40.55 3.78 -3.26
CA SER A 22 41.92 3.75 -2.76
C SER A 22 42.15 2.48 -1.92
N SER A 23 43.40 2.07 -1.79
CA SER A 23 43.78 0.89 -1.02
C SER A 23 44.96 1.23 -0.11
N THR A 24 44.85 0.89 1.17
CA THR A 24 45.91 1.04 2.17
C THR A 24 46.04 -0.27 2.95
N GLY A 25 47.06 -1.08 2.64
CA GLY A 25 47.21 -2.39 3.24
C GLY A 25 46.02 -3.32 2.85
N THR A 26 45.35 -3.84 3.87
CA THR A 26 44.16 -4.72 3.73
C THR A 26 42.85 -3.97 3.60
N THR A 27 42.86 -2.65 3.74
CA THR A 27 41.66 -1.82 3.69
C THR A 27 41.47 -1.20 2.32
N LYS A 28 40.27 -1.34 1.75
CA LYS A 28 39.82 -0.58 0.58
C LYS A 28 38.85 0.50 1.01
N GLU A 29 39.05 1.70 0.52
CA GLU A 29 38.15 2.82 0.71
C GLU A 29 37.50 3.17 -0.62
N ILE A 30 36.15 3.32 -0.60
CA ILE A 30 35.33 3.66 -1.75
C ILE A 30 34.59 4.96 -1.39
N LYS A 31 34.79 6.01 -2.18
CA LYS A 31 34.10 7.30 -2.00
C LYS A 31 33.18 7.61 -3.17
N ILE A 32 31.94 7.95 -2.86
CA ILE A 32 30.90 8.33 -3.80
C ILE A 32 30.17 9.56 -3.24
N GLY A 33 30.49 10.75 -3.74
CA GLY A 33 29.94 11.99 -3.18
C GLY A 33 30.19 12.10 -1.67
N PRO A 34 29.16 12.29 -0.84
CA PRO A 34 29.31 12.39 0.62
C PRO A 34 29.48 11.04 1.31
N VAL A 35 29.34 9.92 0.59
CA VAL A 35 29.42 8.57 1.16
C VAL A 35 30.84 8.03 1.09
N THR A 36 31.31 7.47 2.19
CA THR A 36 32.55 6.69 2.26
C THR A 36 32.23 5.29 2.77
N ALA A 37 32.60 4.27 2.02
CA ALA A 37 32.58 2.88 2.46
C ALA A 37 34.01 2.36 2.60
N THR A 38 34.30 1.66 3.70
CA THR A 38 35.58 0.97 3.89
C THR A 38 35.35 -0.50 4.00
N VAL A 39 36.16 -1.30 3.32
CA VAL A 39 36.18 -2.76 3.43
C VAL A 39 37.54 -3.17 3.95
N ASP A 40 37.57 -3.70 5.15
CA ASP A 40 38.80 -4.17 5.80
C ASP A 40 38.89 -5.71 5.76
N TRP A 41 40.01 -6.22 5.22
CA TRP A 41 40.31 -7.63 5.08
C TRP A 41 41.37 -8.10 6.10
N THR A 42 41.55 -7.41 7.18
CA THR A 42 42.50 -7.79 8.23
C THR A 42 42.15 -9.11 8.89
N GLU A 43 40.84 -9.38 8.95
CA GLU A 43 40.27 -10.59 9.56
C GLU A 43 39.96 -11.66 8.51
N SER A 44 39.50 -12.81 8.95
CA SER A 44 39.12 -13.94 8.08
C SER A 44 37.89 -13.64 7.21
N SER A 45 37.13 -12.62 7.55
CA SER A 45 35.91 -12.15 6.89
C SER A 45 36.03 -10.64 6.67
N PRO A 46 35.61 -10.10 5.52
CA PRO A 46 35.66 -8.66 5.30
C PRO A 46 34.73 -7.93 6.28
N ILE A 47 35.15 -6.73 6.71
CA ILE A 47 34.37 -5.86 7.58
C ILE A 47 34.02 -4.61 6.79
N LEU A 48 32.74 -4.44 6.48
CA LEU A 48 32.21 -3.27 5.82
C LEU A 48 31.83 -2.21 6.88
N SER A 49 32.29 -0.98 6.68
CA SER A 49 31.82 0.19 7.43
C SER A 49 31.40 1.28 6.46
N VAL A 50 30.26 1.93 6.70
CA VAL A 50 29.69 2.95 5.82
C VAL A 50 29.43 4.24 6.59
N PHE A 51 29.93 5.34 6.04
CA PHE A 51 29.89 6.68 6.64
C PHE A 51 29.23 7.67 5.70
N LEU A 52 28.61 8.69 6.27
CA LEU A 52 28.08 9.86 5.55
C LEU A 52 28.82 11.13 6.04
N ASP A 53 28.99 12.09 5.12
CA ASP A 53 29.60 13.41 5.40
C ASP A 53 30.94 13.33 6.15
N GLY A 54 31.81 12.40 5.76
CA GLY A 54 33.14 12.20 6.33
C GLY A 54 33.19 11.56 7.71
N GLY A 55 32.08 10.92 8.13
CA GLY A 55 32.02 10.13 9.36
C GLY A 55 31.98 10.96 10.65
N ARG A 56 31.65 12.22 10.61
CA ARG A 56 31.60 13.13 11.79
C ARG A 56 30.69 12.61 12.90
N ASN A 57 29.65 11.87 12.56
CA ASN A 57 28.66 11.30 13.48
C ASN A 57 28.82 9.79 13.69
N GLY A 58 29.95 9.21 13.30
CA GLY A 58 30.20 7.78 13.35
C GLY A 58 29.64 7.04 12.11
N PRO A 59 29.79 5.70 12.04
CA PRO A 59 29.30 4.91 10.96
C PRO A 59 27.77 4.76 11.00
N LEU A 60 27.11 4.83 9.84
CA LEU A 60 25.70 4.45 9.67
C LEU A 60 25.52 2.93 9.68
N HIS A 61 26.55 2.20 9.27
CA HIS A 61 26.63 0.76 9.29
C HIS A 61 28.06 0.31 9.59
N GLU A 62 28.17 -0.77 10.34
CA GLU A 62 29.44 -1.44 10.62
C GLU A 62 29.19 -2.93 10.84
N ASP A 63 29.94 -3.77 10.13
CA ASP A 63 29.90 -5.20 10.33
C ASP A 63 30.51 -5.62 11.66
N LEU A 64 30.12 -6.78 12.20
CA LEU A 64 30.77 -7.33 13.38
C LEU A 64 32.15 -7.88 13.02
N PRO A 65 33.20 -7.53 13.76
CA PRO A 65 34.52 -8.16 13.60
C PRO A 65 34.43 -9.68 13.79
N HIS A 66 35.27 -10.42 13.09
CA HIS A 66 35.46 -11.87 13.16
C HIS A 66 34.27 -12.75 12.71
N ARG A 67 33.08 -12.17 12.52
CA ARG A 67 31.89 -12.93 12.11
C ARG A 67 30.93 -12.12 11.24
N SER A 68 31.45 -11.21 10.44
CA SER A 68 30.60 -10.41 9.53
C SER A 68 29.75 -11.27 8.62
N TYR A 69 30.36 -12.25 7.96
CA TYR A 69 29.70 -13.18 7.06
C TYR A 69 29.98 -14.63 7.46
N VAL A 70 28.93 -15.42 7.62
CA VAL A 70 29.03 -16.83 8.02
C VAL A 70 28.23 -17.69 7.05
N VAL A 71 28.90 -18.65 6.40
CA VAL A 71 28.21 -19.69 5.64
C VAL A 71 27.54 -20.64 6.63
N ASP A 72 26.23 -20.84 6.48
CA ASP A 72 25.40 -21.68 7.34
C ASP A 72 24.62 -22.68 6.49
N GLY A 73 25.06 -23.92 6.46
CA GLY A 73 24.49 -24.96 5.60
C GLY A 73 24.53 -24.58 4.12
N GLU A 74 23.39 -24.47 3.48
CA GLU A 74 23.25 -24.04 2.08
C GLU A 74 23.04 -22.51 1.94
N GLY A 75 22.97 -21.80 3.05
CA GLY A 75 22.70 -20.37 3.13
C GLY A 75 23.84 -19.55 3.70
N ILE A 76 23.53 -18.32 4.06
CA ILE A 76 24.50 -17.36 4.58
C ILE A 76 23.86 -16.44 5.62
N ALA A 77 24.67 -16.01 6.59
CA ALA A 77 24.28 -15.00 7.57
C ALA A 77 25.24 -13.79 7.48
N HIS A 78 24.67 -12.58 7.59
CA HIS A 78 25.39 -11.32 7.65
C HIS A 78 25.14 -10.62 8.99
N TYR A 79 26.21 -10.41 9.77
CA TYR A 79 26.18 -9.85 11.12
C TYR A 79 26.69 -8.43 11.13
N SER A 80 25.94 -7.52 11.75
CA SER A 80 26.31 -6.11 11.86
C SER A 80 25.93 -5.54 13.23
N ARG A 81 26.52 -4.39 13.57
CA ARG A 81 26.27 -3.71 14.84
C ARG A 81 24.84 -3.23 14.94
N TYR A 82 24.27 -3.33 16.13
CA TYR A 82 23.00 -2.75 16.52
C TYR A 82 23.23 -1.48 17.35
N ASN A 83 22.50 -0.42 17.03
CA ASN A 83 22.49 0.81 17.84
C ASN A 83 21.07 1.05 18.36
N LYS A 84 20.92 1.16 19.67
CA LYS A 84 19.62 1.37 20.34
C LYS A 84 18.94 2.70 20.00
N ASP A 85 19.72 3.71 19.59
CA ASP A 85 19.26 5.05 19.27
C ASP A 85 18.90 5.22 17.78
N THR A 86 18.90 4.12 17.02
CA THR A 86 18.51 4.07 15.62
C THR A 86 17.06 3.63 15.48
N LEU A 87 16.30 4.29 14.62
CA LEU A 87 14.98 3.87 14.19
C LEU A 87 15.14 2.83 13.06
N TYR A 88 14.67 1.61 13.30
CA TYR A 88 14.70 0.51 12.33
C TYR A 88 13.32 0.33 11.73
N VAL A 89 13.19 0.52 10.41
CA VAL A 89 11.93 0.42 9.67
C VAL A 89 12.10 -0.39 8.39
N GLY A 90 11.02 -0.68 7.70
CA GLY A 90 11.04 -1.49 6.48
C GLY A 90 10.52 -2.90 6.72
N LEU A 91 11.13 -3.91 6.08
CA LEU A 91 10.65 -5.30 6.01
C LEU A 91 9.17 -5.42 5.58
N CYS A 92 8.61 -4.37 5.02
CA CYS A 92 7.23 -4.19 4.59
C CYS A 92 6.22 -4.40 5.73
N GLU A 93 5.70 -5.62 5.84
CA GLU A 93 4.59 -5.96 6.72
C GLU A 93 5.08 -6.90 7.83
N LYS A 94 5.20 -6.38 9.03
CA LYS A 94 5.56 -7.15 10.23
C LYS A 94 4.64 -6.82 11.39
N ALA A 95 4.17 -7.83 12.11
CA ALA A 95 3.30 -7.67 13.28
C ALA A 95 4.08 -7.03 14.43
N ALA A 96 4.21 -5.74 14.37
CA ALA A 96 5.01 -4.92 15.29
C ALA A 96 4.63 -3.43 15.14
N PRO A 97 5.01 -2.57 16.11
CA PRO A 97 5.14 -1.14 15.87
C PRO A 97 6.05 -0.85 14.66
N MET A 98 5.97 0.35 14.10
CA MET A 98 6.79 0.76 12.96
C MET A 98 8.30 0.58 13.25
N ASN A 99 8.75 0.90 14.45
CA ASN A 99 10.13 0.62 14.88
C ASN A 99 10.30 -0.88 15.19
N LEU A 100 11.11 -1.54 14.38
CA LEU A 100 11.36 -2.98 14.45
C LEU A 100 12.47 -3.38 15.43
N ALA A 101 13.04 -2.42 16.17
CA ALA A 101 14.13 -2.65 17.12
C ALA A 101 13.77 -3.68 18.21
N GLY A 102 14.75 -4.50 18.60
CA GLY A 102 14.64 -5.49 19.67
C GLY A 102 13.88 -6.75 19.29
N ARG A 103 13.57 -6.97 18.02
CA ARG A 103 12.75 -8.11 17.52
C ARG A 103 13.49 -8.94 16.48
N ARG A 104 13.03 -10.18 16.32
CA ARG A 104 13.41 -11.07 15.23
C ARG A 104 12.17 -11.35 14.38
N PHE A 105 12.34 -11.36 13.08
CA PHE A 105 11.26 -11.60 12.11
C PHE A 105 11.67 -12.68 11.12
N GLU A 106 10.73 -13.54 10.78
CA GLU A 106 10.87 -14.45 9.66
C GLU A 106 10.76 -13.68 8.33
N LEU A 107 11.66 -13.98 7.41
CA LEU A 107 11.63 -13.53 6.02
C LEU A 107 11.01 -14.64 5.17
N SER A 108 9.71 -14.70 5.22
CA SER A 108 8.85 -15.53 4.36
C SER A 108 7.45 -14.91 4.32
N ALA A 109 6.60 -15.41 3.42
CA ALA A 109 5.19 -15.08 3.39
C ALA A 109 4.37 -16.29 3.83
N THR A 110 3.31 -16.06 4.61
CA THR A 110 2.44 -17.13 5.11
C THR A 110 1.00 -16.63 5.17
N ASP A 111 0.04 -17.51 4.92
CA ASP A 111 -1.38 -17.24 5.14
C ASP A 111 -1.68 -17.19 6.65
N SER A 112 -1.71 -16.00 7.20
CA SER A 112 -1.82 -15.73 8.64
C SER A 112 -3.24 -15.28 9.00
N PHE A 113 -4.23 -16.11 8.73
CA PHE A 113 -5.64 -15.84 9.00
C PHE A 113 -5.88 -15.41 10.44
N GLY A 114 -6.54 -14.27 10.64
CA GLY A 114 -6.87 -13.74 11.96
C GLY A 114 -5.65 -13.38 12.81
N TYR A 115 -4.62 -12.80 12.21
CA TYR A 115 -3.35 -12.50 12.86
C TYR A 115 -3.47 -11.47 14.00
N ASP A 116 -2.65 -11.69 15.04
CA ASP A 116 -2.36 -10.68 16.05
C ASP A 116 -1.34 -9.68 15.49
N VAL A 117 -1.72 -8.40 15.42
CA VAL A 117 -0.94 -7.32 14.81
C VAL A 117 0.40 -7.02 15.51
N TYR A 118 0.65 -7.60 16.67
CA TYR A 118 1.89 -7.40 17.46
C TYR A 118 2.73 -8.66 17.65
N ARG A 119 2.20 -9.85 17.31
CA ARG A 119 2.80 -11.13 17.69
C ARG A 119 2.93 -12.14 16.56
N THR A 120 2.05 -12.10 15.58
CA THR A 120 2.06 -13.10 14.50
C THR A 120 3.21 -12.85 13.53
N ASP A 121 4.10 -13.82 13.37
CA ASP A 121 5.20 -13.76 12.42
C ASP A 121 5.46 -15.15 11.82
N PRO A 122 5.59 -15.28 10.51
CA PRO A 122 5.49 -14.23 9.50
C PRO A 122 4.06 -13.82 9.16
N LEU A 123 3.91 -12.66 8.47
CA LEU A 123 2.70 -12.25 7.80
C LEU A 123 2.78 -12.57 6.28
N TYR A 124 2.11 -11.78 5.44
CA TYR A 124 1.85 -12.11 4.04
C TYR A 124 2.95 -11.69 3.05
N LYS A 125 3.98 -10.95 3.49
CA LYS A 125 4.95 -10.33 2.56
C LYS A 125 6.40 -10.71 2.84
N HIS A 126 7.18 -10.79 1.75
CA HIS A 126 8.61 -11.06 1.80
C HIS A 126 9.38 -9.98 1.06
N ILE A 127 9.79 -8.92 1.78
CA ILE A 127 10.61 -7.82 1.26
C ILE A 127 11.78 -7.60 2.22
N PRO A 128 12.96 -8.12 1.94
CA PRO A 128 14.12 -8.03 2.83
C PRO A 128 14.85 -6.68 2.67
N LEU A 129 14.15 -5.59 2.95
CA LEU A 129 14.64 -4.21 2.98
C LEU A 129 14.59 -3.70 4.42
N LEU A 130 15.74 -3.55 5.08
CA LEU A 130 15.82 -2.93 6.40
C LEU A 130 16.44 -1.54 6.29
N ILE A 131 15.79 -0.53 6.85
CA ILE A 131 16.24 0.86 6.87
C ILE A 131 16.64 1.23 8.30
N ASN A 132 17.86 1.69 8.47
CA ASN A 132 18.39 2.29 9.70
C ASN A 132 18.31 3.81 9.54
N ALA A 133 17.51 4.49 10.35
CA ALA A 133 17.33 5.93 10.28
C ALA A 133 17.78 6.62 11.58
N THR A 134 18.53 7.70 11.42
CA THR A 134 19.01 8.55 12.51
C THR A 134 18.89 10.02 12.12
N PRO A 135 18.95 10.96 13.06
CA PRO A 135 18.99 12.39 12.74
C PRO A 135 20.17 12.79 11.83
N SER A 136 21.23 11.97 11.78
CA SER A 136 22.44 12.24 11.01
C SER A 136 22.45 11.66 9.61
N GLY A 137 21.50 10.80 9.28
CA GLY A 137 21.39 10.12 7.99
C GLY A 137 20.76 8.75 8.09
N CYS A 138 20.49 8.18 6.95
CA CYS A 138 19.82 6.90 6.79
C CYS A 138 20.64 5.93 5.94
N LEU A 139 20.53 4.65 6.25
CA LEU A 139 21.10 3.58 5.44
C LEU A 139 20.12 2.44 5.35
N ALA A 140 19.93 1.90 4.15
CA ALA A 140 19.16 0.67 3.97
C ALA A 140 20.07 -0.46 3.47
N THR A 141 19.78 -1.67 3.96
CA THR A 141 20.27 -2.92 3.40
C THR A 141 19.11 -3.62 2.69
N PHE A 142 19.33 -3.99 1.43
CA PHE A 142 18.35 -4.72 0.63
C PHE A 142 19.00 -5.95 0.04
N THR A 143 18.38 -7.11 0.21
CA THR A 143 18.83 -8.37 -0.38
C THR A 143 17.85 -8.85 -1.44
N THR A 144 18.36 -9.45 -2.52
CA THR A 144 17.55 -9.88 -3.67
C THR A 144 16.98 -11.29 -3.51
N SER A 145 17.33 -11.99 -2.43
CA SER A 145 16.93 -13.38 -2.24
C SER A 145 15.43 -13.55 -2.01
N HIS A 146 14.81 -14.49 -2.69
CA HIS A 146 13.46 -15.00 -2.42
C HIS A 146 13.45 -16.22 -1.48
N SER A 147 14.65 -16.71 -1.07
CA SER A 147 14.79 -17.77 -0.10
C SER A 147 14.22 -17.34 1.26
N ARG A 148 13.65 -18.30 1.99
CA ARG A 148 13.31 -18.06 3.39
C ARG A 148 14.54 -17.67 4.19
N GLY A 149 14.31 -17.00 5.31
CA GLY A 149 15.35 -16.58 6.22
C GLY A 149 14.80 -15.83 7.42
N SER A 150 15.62 -15.01 8.02
CA SER A 150 15.18 -14.17 9.14
C SER A 150 16.02 -12.90 9.26
N TYR A 151 15.45 -11.92 9.93
CA TYR A 151 16.16 -10.71 10.34
C TYR A 151 16.00 -10.51 11.85
N SER A 152 17.12 -10.57 12.60
CA SER A 152 17.15 -10.21 14.01
C SER A 152 17.75 -8.81 14.16
N ILE A 153 16.99 -7.91 14.80
CA ILE A 153 17.33 -6.48 14.92
C ILE A 153 17.54 -6.15 16.39
N GLY A 154 18.67 -6.58 16.94
CA GLY A 154 18.99 -6.40 18.36
C GLY A 154 18.21 -7.30 19.31
N ALA A 155 17.54 -8.36 18.82
CA ALA A 155 16.94 -9.38 19.65
C ALA A 155 17.97 -10.38 20.19
N GLU A 156 19.02 -10.62 19.43
CA GLU A 156 20.11 -11.50 19.82
C GLU A 156 21.26 -10.70 20.48
N MET A 157 21.97 -11.35 21.39
CA MET A 157 23.06 -10.75 22.17
C MET A 157 24.15 -11.79 22.46
N ASP A 158 25.39 -11.35 22.48
CA ASP A 158 26.50 -12.13 23.04
C ASP A 158 27.37 -11.28 24.01
N GLY A 159 28.28 -11.97 24.70
CA GLY A 159 29.09 -11.32 25.74
C GLY A 159 30.22 -10.41 25.22
N MET A 160 30.56 -10.49 23.93
CA MET A 160 31.65 -9.72 23.31
C MET A 160 31.16 -8.42 22.68
N TRP A 161 30.05 -8.50 21.92
CA TRP A 161 29.53 -7.36 21.14
C TRP A 161 28.22 -6.79 21.67
N GLY A 162 27.62 -7.38 22.68
CA GLY A 162 26.32 -7.00 23.18
C GLY A 162 25.22 -7.41 22.20
N ARG A 163 24.23 -6.55 22.00
CA ARG A 163 23.19 -6.77 20.99
C ARG A 163 23.70 -6.48 19.58
N TYR A 164 23.26 -7.28 18.62
CA TYR A 164 23.65 -7.14 17.20
C TYR A 164 22.46 -7.34 16.28
N LYS A 165 22.63 -7.01 14.99
CA LYS A 165 21.73 -7.35 13.91
C LYS A 165 22.30 -8.55 13.16
N VAL A 166 21.41 -9.40 12.67
CA VAL A 166 21.78 -10.46 11.75
C VAL A 166 20.69 -10.74 10.74
N TYR A 167 21.05 -10.69 9.48
CA TYR A 167 20.29 -11.21 8.35
C TYR A 167 20.70 -12.66 8.10
N ARG A 168 19.74 -13.55 7.87
CA ARG A 168 19.96 -14.94 7.50
C ARG A 168 19.09 -15.30 6.31
N GLN A 169 19.65 -16.03 5.37
CA GLN A 169 18.90 -16.71 4.33
C GLN A 169 19.29 -18.19 4.31
N ASP A 170 18.31 -19.05 4.10
CA ASP A 170 18.46 -20.50 4.25
C ASP A 170 19.20 -21.11 3.05
N TYR A 171 19.12 -20.48 1.88
CA TYR A 171 19.73 -20.98 0.65
C TYR A 171 20.41 -19.86 -0.14
N GLY A 172 21.52 -20.20 -0.79
CA GLY A 172 22.21 -19.35 -1.74
C GLY A 172 23.18 -18.36 -1.16
N GLY A 173 23.93 -17.70 -2.04
CA GLY A 173 24.88 -16.64 -1.70
C GLY A 173 24.20 -15.30 -1.47
N LEU A 174 24.89 -14.42 -0.77
CA LEU A 174 24.38 -13.07 -0.48
C LEU A 174 24.65 -12.13 -1.67
N GLU A 175 23.59 -11.48 -2.13
CA GLU A 175 23.64 -10.27 -2.92
C GLU A 175 22.90 -9.18 -2.16
N GLU A 176 23.65 -8.17 -1.72
CA GLU A 176 23.14 -7.11 -0.88
C GLU A 176 23.47 -5.74 -1.46
N TYR A 177 22.47 -4.88 -1.48
CA TYR A 177 22.59 -3.47 -1.86
C TYR A 177 22.59 -2.60 -0.61
N ILE A 178 23.58 -1.71 -0.52
CA ILE A 178 23.68 -0.71 0.54
C ILE A 178 23.27 0.64 -0.06
N ILE A 179 22.17 1.19 0.45
CA ILE A 179 21.59 2.45 0.01
C ILE A 179 21.81 3.48 1.10
N VAL A 180 22.40 4.64 0.78
CA VAL A 180 22.70 5.69 1.75
C VAL A 180 22.04 7.00 1.33
N GLY A 181 21.42 7.67 2.29
CA GLY A 181 20.76 8.96 2.08
C GLY A 181 20.76 9.82 3.34
N LYS A 182 20.45 11.10 3.20
CA LYS A 182 20.31 12.00 4.35
C LYS A 182 18.99 11.79 5.09
N THR A 183 17.96 11.39 4.37
CA THR A 183 16.59 11.25 4.87
C THR A 183 15.97 9.93 4.43
N LEU A 184 14.85 9.53 5.04
CA LEU A 184 14.04 8.40 4.57
C LEU A 184 13.56 8.58 3.13
N ARG A 185 13.30 9.82 2.71
CA ARG A 185 12.93 10.16 1.33
C ARG A 185 14.00 9.72 0.33
N ASP A 186 15.27 10.03 0.62
CA ASP A 186 16.39 9.65 -0.25
C ASP A 186 16.51 8.14 -0.38
N ILE A 187 16.33 7.42 0.73
CA ILE A 187 16.36 5.95 0.76
C ILE A 187 15.25 5.36 -0.11
N VAL A 188 14.00 5.78 0.10
CA VAL A 188 12.85 5.23 -0.62
C VAL A 188 12.94 5.50 -2.12
N LYS A 189 13.39 6.71 -2.50
CA LYS A 189 13.61 7.06 -3.89
C LYS A 189 14.69 6.20 -4.53
N THR A 190 15.86 6.07 -3.90
CA THR A 190 16.97 5.27 -4.44
C THR A 190 16.62 3.78 -4.49
N TYR A 191 15.84 3.29 -3.52
CA TYR A 191 15.31 1.93 -3.56
C TYR A 191 14.35 1.75 -4.75
N ALA A 192 13.53 2.73 -5.06
CA ALA A 192 12.66 2.68 -6.24
C ALA A 192 13.45 2.73 -7.56
N ASP A 193 14.56 3.48 -7.62
CA ASP A 193 15.47 3.47 -8.77
C ASP A 193 16.04 2.07 -9.03
N LEU A 194 16.18 1.24 -7.98
CA LEU A 194 16.64 -0.14 -8.06
C LEU A 194 15.51 -1.13 -8.33
N ALA A 195 14.43 -1.08 -7.54
CA ALA A 195 13.36 -2.09 -7.55
C ALA A 195 12.24 -1.80 -8.55
N GLY A 196 12.10 -0.56 -8.99
CA GLY A 196 11.00 -0.04 -9.82
C GLY A 196 10.06 0.87 -9.03
N TYR A 197 9.41 1.77 -9.75
CA TYR A 197 8.45 2.72 -9.17
C TYR A 197 7.07 2.08 -9.05
N PRO A 198 6.24 2.49 -8.07
CA PRO A 198 4.85 2.05 -7.96
C PRO A 198 4.08 2.30 -9.25
N LEU A 199 3.25 1.34 -9.67
CA LEU A 199 2.40 1.48 -10.85
C LEU A 199 1.31 2.54 -10.63
N LEU A 200 0.83 3.09 -11.75
CA LEU A 200 -0.37 3.92 -11.74
C LEU A 200 -1.60 3.08 -11.38
N VAL A 201 -2.35 3.56 -10.40
CA VAL A 201 -3.61 2.96 -9.97
C VAL A 201 -4.76 3.63 -10.71
N PRO A 202 -5.78 2.90 -11.22
CA PRO A 202 -6.98 3.53 -11.74
C PRO A 202 -7.67 4.40 -10.67
N ARG A 203 -8.11 5.60 -11.05
CA ARG A 203 -8.66 6.58 -10.08
C ARG A 203 -9.85 6.05 -9.31
N TRP A 204 -10.72 5.24 -9.92
CA TRP A 204 -11.88 4.66 -9.25
C TRP A 204 -11.52 3.76 -8.06
N ALA A 205 -10.31 3.17 -8.04
CA ALA A 205 -9.84 2.31 -6.97
C ALA A 205 -9.62 3.05 -5.63
N PHE A 206 -9.63 4.38 -5.64
CA PHE A 206 -9.56 5.19 -4.42
C PHE A 206 -10.92 5.49 -3.80
N GLY A 207 -12.02 5.09 -4.44
CA GLY A 207 -13.36 5.11 -3.86
C GLY A 207 -13.55 4.02 -2.81
N TYR A 208 -14.78 3.85 -2.37
CA TYR A 208 -15.15 2.75 -1.48
C TYR A 208 -15.21 1.44 -2.26
N LEU A 209 -14.45 0.46 -1.79
CA LEU A 209 -14.43 -0.91 -2.29
C LEU A 209 -15.20 -1.79 -1.30
N SER A 210 -16.43 -2.14 -1.65
CA SER A 210 -17.27 -3.02 -0.84
C SER A 210 -16.85 -4.48 -1.04
N GLY A 211 -17.04 -5.33 -0.05
CA GLY A 211 -16.74 -6.75 -0.13
C GLY A 211 -17.37 -7.55 1.01
N GLY A 212 -17.33 -8.85 0.87
CA GLY A 212 -17.82 -9.78 1.90
C GLY A 212 -18.06 -11.16 1.31
N MET A 213 -17.59 -12.19 2.02
CA MET A 213 -17.66 -13.57 1.54
C MET A 213 -19.10 -14.06 1.35
N LYS A 214 -20.04 -13.63 2.21
CA LYS A 214 -21.42 -14.12 2.23
C LYS A 214 -22.09 -14.00 0.87
N TYR A 215 -22.04 -12.81 0.25
CA TYR A 215 -22.79 -12.57 -0.99
C TYR A 215 -22.38 -13.50 -2.13
N SER A 216 -21.10 -13.77 -2.31
CA SER A 216 -20.64 -14.68 -3.38
C SER A 216 -20.96 -16.14 -3.13
N MET A 217 -21.40 -16.49 -1.90
CA MET A 217 -21.75 -17.85 -1.49
C MET A 217 -23.25 -18.15 -1.53
N LEU A 218 -24.10 -17.17 -1.77
CA LEU A 218 -25.55 -17.33 -1.73
C LEU A 218 -26.06 -18.16 -2.92
N ASP A 219 -26.87 -19.16 -2.61
CA ASP A 219 -27.58 -20.01 -3.56
C ASP A 219 -29.05 -19.54 -3.74
N ASP A 220 -29.66 -18.92 -2.69
CA ASP A 220 -31.01 -18.37 -2.68
C ASP A 220 -31.10 -17.12 -1.79
N PRO A 221 -31.39 -15.91 -2.34
CA PRO A 221 -31.39 -15.66 -3.79
C PRO A 221 -30.01 -15.93 -4.40
N PRO A 222 -29.92 -16.18 -5.71
CA PRO A 222 -28.63 -16.38 -6.37
C PRO A 222 -27.69 -15.20 -6.12
N ALA A 223 -26.39 -15.48 -5.97
CA ALA A 223 -25.39 -14.46 -5.61
C ALA A 223 -25.41 -13.23 -6.54
N SER A 224 -25.64 -13.41 -7.84
CA SER A 224 -25.78 -12.31 -8.80
C SER A 224 -26.94 -11.37 -8.48
N GLU A 225 -28.09 -11.90 -8.06
CA GLU A 225 -29.24 -11.09 -7.66
C GLU A 225 -28.99 -10.36 -6.35
N ALA A 226 -28.43 -11.06 -5.36
CA ALA A 226 -28.08 -10.45 -4.06
C ALA A 226 -27.06 -9.31 -4.20
N LEU A 227 -26.10 -9.44 -5.11
CA LEU A 227 -25.11 -8.39 -5.37
C LEU A 227 -25.69 -7.19 -6.11
N LEU A 228 -26.64 -7.39 -7.05
CA LEU A 228 -27.37 -6.29 -7.67
C LEU A 228 -28.24 -5.55 -6.64
N GLU A 229 -28.88 -6.27 -5.75
CA GLU A 229 -29.65 -5.68 -4.65
C GLU A 229 -28.77 -4.86 -3.70
N LEU A 230 -27.58 -5.35 -3.37
CA LEU A 230 -26.57 -4.60 -2.60
C LEU A 230 -26.23 -3.26 -3.28
N ALA A 231 -26.01 -3.28 -4.60
CA ALA A 231 -25.71 -2.05 -5.33
C ALA A 231 -26.89 -1.05 -5.30
N HIS A 232 -28.14 -1.52 -5.32
CA HIS A 232 -29.32 -0.68 -5.14
C HIS A 232 -29.42 -0.11 -3.72
N LYS A 233 -29.16 -0.92 -2.69
CA LYS A 233 -29.14 -0.46 -1.28
C LYS A 233 -28.09 0.63 -1.01
N LEU A 234 -26.90 0.51 -1.63
CA LEU A 234 -25.89 1.57 -1.55
C LEU A 234 -26.45 2.92 -2.05
N LYS A 235 -27.20 2.91 -3.15
CA LYS A 235 -27.86 4.13 -3.68
C LYS A 235 -28.99 4.62 -2.77
N GLU A 236 -29.83 3.73 -2.25
CA GLU A 236 -30.92 4.08 -1.32
C GLU A 236 -30.38 4.75 -0.05
N HIS A 237 -29.27 4.28 0.47
CA HIS A 237 -28.59 4.86 1.62
C HIS A 237 -27.72 6.08 1.28
N ASP A 238 -27.68 6.51 0.02
CA ASP A 238 -26.86 7.63 -0.45
C ASP A 238 -25.37 7.44 -0.07
N ILE A 239 -24.86 6.23 -0.27
CA ILE A 239 -23.47 5.85 0.00
C ILE A 239 -22.79 5.55 -1.34
N PRO A 240 -21.83 6.40 -1.77
CA PRO A 240 -21.09 6.15 -3.00
C PRO A 240 -20.18 4.93 -2.83
N CYS A 241 -20.12 4.09 -3.88
CA CYS A 241 -19.30 2.89 -3.91
C CYS A 241 -18.74 2.67 -5.32
N SER A 242 -17.45 2.42 -5.44
CA SER A 242 -16.78 2.32 -6.74
C SER A 242 -16.64 0.89 -7.25
N ALA A 243 -16.54 -0.10 -6.36
CA ALA A 243 -16.39 -1.49 -6.77
C ALA A 243 -16.87 -2.47 -5.70
N TYR A 244 -17.15 -3.69 -6.15
CA TYR A 244 -17.37 -4.83 -5.27
C TYR A 244 -16.24 -5.86 -5.41
N GLN A 245 -15.68 -6.27 -4.28
CA GLN A 245 -14.68 -7.33 -4.17
C GLN A 245 -15.40 -8.68 -4.08
N MET A 246 -15.51 -9.35 -5.21
CA MET A 246 -16.17 -10.64 -5.33
C MET A 246 -15.24 -11.74 -4.84
N SER A 247 -15.51 -12.25 -3.64
CA SER A 247 -14.80 -13.40 -3.07
C SER A 247 -14.96 -14.64 -3.94
N SER A 248 -14.06 -15.62 -3.75
CA SER A 248 -13.98 -16.85 -4.56
C SER A 248 -15.21 -17.78 -4.51
N GLY A 249 -16.27 -17.40 -3.80
CA GLY A 249 -17.54 -18.12 -3.78
C GLY A 249 -18.20 -18.32 -5.15
N TYR A 250 -17.91 -17.42 -6.10
CA TYR A 250 -18.38 -17.55 -7.49
C TYR A 250 -17.79 -18.74 -8.24
N THR A 251 -16.68 -19.32 -7.74
CA THR A 251 -15.97 -20.46 -8.36
C THR A 251 -16.33 -21.81 -7.74
N VAL A 252 -17.19 -21.83 -6.72
CA VAL A 252 -17.55 -23.07 -6.00
C VAL A 252 -18.32 -24.00 -6.94
N ALA A 253 -17.90 -25.25 -7.02
CA ALA A 253 -18.57 -26.27 -7.84
C ALA A 253 -20.04 -26.48 -7.38
N GLU A 254 -20.96 -26.62 -8.33
CA GLU A 254 -22.39 -26.82 -8.05
C GLU A 254 -22.68 -28.20 -7.44
N LYS A 255 -21.86 -29.18 -7.78
CA LYS A 255 -21.98 -30.56 -7.32
C LYS A 255 -20.95 -30.90 -6.27
N PRO A 256 -21.24 -31.83 -5.37
CA PRO A 256 -20.25 -32.37 -4.43
C PRO A 256 -19.03 -33.00 -5.15
N PRO A 257 -17.83 -32.86 -4.59
CA PRO A 257 -17.51 -31.98 -3.47
C PRO A 257 -17.56 -30.50 -3.93
N LYS A 258 -18.24 -29.67 -3.15
CA LYS A 258 -18.42 -28.22 -3.47
C LYS A 258 -17.12 -27.44 -3.23
N THR A 259 -16.07 -27.76 -4.00
CA THR A 259 -14.75 -27.12 -3.91
C THR A 259 -14.65 -25.92 -4.83
N ARG A 260 -13.76 -25.01 -4.51
CA ARG A 260 -13.44 -23.84 -5.34
C ARG A 260 -12.57 -24.25 -6.53
N ASN A 261 -12.99 -23.88 -7.73
CA ASN A 261 -12.29 -24.17 -8.96
C ASN A 261 -11.96 -22.84 -9.68
N VAL A 262 -10.75 -22.34 -9.49
CA VAL A 262 -10.31 -21.07 -10.08
C VAL A 262 -10.57 -21.03 -11.60
N PHE A 263 -10.96 -19.85 -12.12
CA PHE A 263 -11.35 -19.64 -13.52
C PHE A 263 -12.61 -20.38 -14.00
N THR A 264 -13.44 -20.84 -13.06
CA THR A 264 -14.78 -21.36 -13.36
C THR A 264 -15.85 -20.47 -12.74
N TRP A 265 -17.09 -20.61 -13.20
CA TRP A 265 -18.26 -19.95 -12.64
C TRP A 265 -19.27 -20.97 -12.13
N ASN A 266 -19.77 -20.76 -10.94
CA ASN A 266 -20.97 -21.44 -10.46
C ASN A 266 -22.19 -20.87 -11.22
N ARG A 267 -22.77 -21.67 -12.11
CA ARG A 267 -23.85 -21.23 -13.01
C ARG A 267 -25.20 -21.11 -12.33
N HIS A 268 -25.38 -21.73 -11.17
CA HIS A 268 -26.54 -21.47 -10.33
C HIS A 268 -26.51 -20.08 -9.70
N ARG A 269 -25.34 -19.67 -9.20
CA ARG A 269 -25.13 -18.35 -8.57
C ARG A 269 -25.01 -17.21 -9.57
N PHE A 270 -24.43 -17.49 -10.72
CA PHE A 270 -24.20 -16.57 -11.83
C PHE A 270 -24.56 -17.26 -13.16
N SER A 271 -25.84 -17.26 -13.49
CA SER A 271 -26.35 -17.91 -14.70
C SER A 271 -25.80 -17.30 -15.98
N ASP A 272 -25.67 -15.98 -16.00
CA ASP A 272 -25.04 -15.17 -17.05
C ASP A 272 -24.00 -14.21 -16.42
N PRO A 273 -22.74 -14.64 -16.29
CA PRO A 273 -21.70 -13.79 -15.72
C PRO A 273 -21.47 -12.49 -16.48
N GLU A 274 -21.45 -12.53 -17.80
CA GLU A 274 -21.22 -11.34 -18.65
C GLU A 274 -22.37 -10.34 -18.56
N GLY A 275 -23.62 -10.84 -18.56
CA GLY A 275 -24.81 -10.02 -18.31
C GLY A 275 -24.78 -9.39 -16.91
N PHE A 276 -24.42 -10.16 -15.88
CA PHE A 276 -24.26 -9.65 -14.51
C PHE A 276 -23.22 -8.52 -14.44
N VAL A 277 -22.05 -8.70 -15.06
CA VAL A 277 -20.99 -7.68 -15.08
C VAL A 277 -21.51 -6.40 -15.74
N LYS A 278 -22.20 -6.52 -16.89
CA LYS A 278 -22.76 -5.36 -17.59
C LYS A 278 -23.79 -4.60 -16.76
N GLU A 279 -24.68 -5.30 -16.06
CA GLU A 279 -25.67 -4.66 -15.19
C GLU A 279 -25.00 -3.97 -14.01
N TYR A 280 -23.95 -4.58 -13.44
CA TYR A 280 -23.17 -3.99 -12.36
C TYR A 280 -22.45 -2.70 -12.79
N HIS A 281 -21.87 -2.69 -13.98
CA HIS A 281 -21.25 -1.50 -14.57
C HIS A 281 -22.28 -0.38 -14.81
N LYS A 282 -23.49 -0.69 -15.28
CA LYS A 282 -24.57 0.31 -15.43
C LYS A 282 -24.95 0.98 -14.10
N LEU A 283 -24.77 0.29 -12.98
CA LEU A 283 -24.96 0.85 -11.65
C LEU A 283 -23.80 1.72 -11.17
N GLY A 284 -22.74 1.86 -11.98
CA GLY A 284 -21.58 2.67 -11.69
C GLY A 284 -20.52 1.95 -10.86
N MET A 285 -20.63 0.65 -10.70
CA MET A 285 -19.70 -0.13 -9.88
C MET A 285 -18.90 -1.11 -10.74
N ARG A 286 -17.68 -1.37 -10.32
CA ARG A 286 -16.75 -2.30 -10.96
C ARG A 286 -16.66 -3.59 -10.16
N LEU A 287 -16.10 -4.63 -10.77
CA LEU A 287 -15.96 -5.95 -10.16
C LEU A 287 -14.51 -6.36 -10.04
N ILE A 288 -14.16 -6.80 -8.83
CA ILE A 288 -12.85 -7.32 -8.45
C ILE A 288 -13.00 -8.82 -8.19
N ALA A 289 -12.34 -9.67 -8.99
CA ALA A 289 -12.47 -11.11 -8.89
C ALA A 289 -11.30 -11.76 -8.16
N ASN A 290 -11.62 -12.50 -7.07
CA ASN A 290 -10.66 -13.27 -6.30
C ASN A 290 -10.21 -14.51 -7.07
N VAL A 291 -8.90 -14.72 -7.18
CA VAL A 291 -8.28 -15.88 -7.83
C VAL A 291 -7.14 -16.43 -6.95
N LYS A 292 -6.95 -17.74 -6.94
CA LYS A 292 -5.99 -18.43 -6.07
C LYS A 292 -5.06 -19.34 -6.89
N PRO A 293 -3.71 -19.30 -6.69
CA PRO A 293 -2.74 -19.94 -7.57
C PRO A 293 -2.54 -21.43 -7.26
N TYR A 294 -3.64 -22.15 -7.09
CA TYR A 294 -3.62 -23.60 -6.90
C TYR A 294 -4.87 -24.27 -7.47
N LEU A 295 -4.74 -25.55 -7.76
CA LEU A 295 -5.85 -26.39 -8.20
C LEU A 295 -6.10 -27.50 -7.19
N ILE A 296 -7.35 -27.64 -6.80
CA ILE A 296 -7.80 -28.81 -6.05
C ILE A 296 -7.86 -30.02 -6.98
N GLY A 297 -7.60 -31.20 -6.48
CA GLY A 297 -7.58 -32.44 -7.27
C GLY A 297 -8.88 -32.75 -8.01
N THR A 298 -10.00 -32.14 -7.60
CA THR A 298 -11.31 -32.23 -8.28
C THR A 298 -11.54 -31.14 -9.35
N HIS A 299 -10.58 -30.24 -9.56
CA HIS A 299 -10.69 -29.23 -10.61
C HIS A 299 -10.74 -29.88 -11.99
N PRO A 300 -11.64 -29.43 -12.90
CA PRO A 300 -11.80 -30.04 -14.23
C PRO A 300 -10.52 -30.15 -15.06
N GLU A 301 -9.57 -29.22 -14.85
CA GLU A 301 -8.31 -29.21 -15.60
C GLU A 301 -7.09 -29.74 -14.81
N TYR A 302 -7.31 -30.27 -13.59
CA TYR A 302 -6.20 -30.74 -12.73
C TYR A 302 -5.31 -31.79 -13.41
N GLU A 303 -5.88 -32.84 -13.98
CA GLU A 303 -5.10 -33.90 -14.65
C GLU A 303 -4.39 -33.39 -15.90
N LYS A 304 -4.99 -32.44 -16.63
CA LYS A 304 -4.35 -31.80 -17.79
C LYS A 304 -3.09 -31.03 -17.38
N LEU A 305 -3.18 -30.21 -16.33
CA LEU A 305 -2.07 -29.40 -15.85
C LEU A 305 -0.98 -30.27 -15.21
N LYS A 306 -1.36 -31.29 -14.50
CA LYS A 306 -0.44 -32.31 -13.98
C LYS A 306 0.35 -32.98 -15.11
N ALA A 307 -0.33 -33.41 -16.18
CA ALA A 307 0.32 -34.00 -17.35
C ALA A 307 1.23 -33.02 -18.11
N ALA A 308 0.92 -31.71 -18.06
CA ALA A 308 1.69 -30.65 -18.67
C ALA A 308 2.88 -30.14 -17.80
N ASN A 309 3.11 -30.77 -16.65
CA ASN A 309 4.15 -30.34 -15.68
C ASN A 309 3.97 -28.88 -15.21
N ALA A 310 2.73 -28.45 -15.04
CA ALA A 310 2.37 -27.09 -14.61
C ALA A 310 2.34 -26.92 -13.08
N LEU A 311 2.51 -28.00 -12.32
CA LEU A 311 2.49 -28.05 -10.87
C LEU A 311 3.85 -28.52 -10.34
N PHE A 312 4.21 -28.18 -9.11
CA PHE A 312 5.46 -28.65 -8.51
C PHE A 312 5.56 -30.17 -8.49
N THR A 313 6.78 -30.68 -8.55
CA THR A 313 7.08 -32.10 -8.44
C THR A 313 7.69 -32.44 -7.09
N ASP A 314 7.17 -33.44 -6.43
CA ASP A 314 7.74 -34.01 -5.21
C ASP A 314 9.04 -34.77 -5.54
N PRO A 315 10.17 -34.42 -4.91
CA PRO A 315 11.47 -35.04 -5.23
C PRO A 315 11.55 -36.51 -4.86
N HIS A 316 10.75 -37.00 -3.90
CA HIS A 316 10.78 -38.36 -3.40
C HIS A 316 9.92 -39.31 -4.25
N THR A 317 8.68 -38.89 -4.51
CA THR A 317 7.72 -39.70 -5.27
C THR A 317 7.85 -39.55 -6.79
N LYS A 318 8.51 -38.46 -7.25
CA LYS A 318 8.58 -38.04 -8.65
C LYS A 318 7.19 -37.80 -9.28
N LYS A 319 6.20 -37.52 -8.45
CA LYS A 319 4.84 -37.18 -8.85
C LYS A 319 4.56 -35.70 -8.52
N THR A 320 3.41 -35.20 -8.95
CA THR A 320 2.93 -33.88 -8.54
C THR A 320 2.96 -33.73 -7.03
N ALA A 321 3.56 -32.67 -6.54
CA ALA A 321 3.58 -32.32 -5.13
C ALA A 321 2.17 -31.91 -4.69
N VAL A 322 1.69 -32.50 -3.59
CA VAL A 322 0.34 -32.32 -3.09
C VAL A 322 0.36 -31.63 -1.74
N ALA A 323 -0.47 -30.63 -1.57
CA ALA A 323 -0.70 -29.95 -0.31
C ALA A 323 -2.20 -29.94 0.02
N ARG A 324 -2.51 -29.79 1.31
CA ARG A 324 -3.86 -29.50 1.75
C ARG A 324 -4.12 -28.00 1.62
N LEU A 325 -5.05 -27.64 0.76
CA LEU A 325 -5.30 -26.25 0.34
C LEU A 325 -6.69 -25.82 0.79
N TRP A 326 -6.83 -24.54 1.11
CA TRP A 326 -8.14 -23.98 1.45
C TRP A 326 -9.03 -23.95 0.22
N SER A 327 -10.11 -24.69 0.26
CA SER A 327 -10.96 -24.92 -0.90
C SER A 327 -12.45 -24.75 -0.62
N ALA A 328 -12.78 -24.58 0.62
CA ALA A 328 -14.10 -24.79 1.17
C ALA A 328 -15.26 -24.16 0.40
N GLY A 329 -16.06 -24.98 -0.21
CA GLY A 329 -17.46 -24.66 -0.51
C GLY A 329 -18.32 -24.68 0.74
N GLY A 330 -17.90 -25.43 1.77
CA GLY A 330 -18.54 -25.56 3.06
C GLY A 330 -17.58 -25.59 4.24
N GLY A 331 -16.42 -24.98 4.14
CA GLY A 331 -15.42 -24.91 5.22
C GLY A 331 -14.31 -25.98 5.15
N GLU A 332 -14.26 -26.80 4.11
CA GLU A 332 -13.29 -27.91 4.03
C GLU A 332 -12.08 -27.56 3.18
N SER A 333 -10.89 -27.92 3.69
CA SER A 333 -9.67 -27.99 2.87
C SER A 333 -9.69 -29.27 2.03
N ALA A 334 -9.08 -29.21 0.86
CA ALA A 334 -8.94 -30.37 -0.02
C ALA A 334 -7.49 -30.49 -0.53
N GLU A 335 -7.13 -31.68 -0.98
CA GLU A 335 -5.82 -31.92 -1.56
C GLU A 335 -5.74 -31.39 -2.99
N GLY A 336 -4.58 -30.80 -3.32
CA GLY A 336 -4.33 -30.24 -4.65
C GLY A 336 -2.88 -29.82 -4.82
N GLY A 337 -2.59 -29.15 -5.94
CA GLY A 337 -1.24 -28.70 -6.27
C GLY A 337 -1.19 -27.19 -6.48
N HIS A 338 -0.09 -26.60 -6.03
CA HIS A 338 0.24 -25.23 -6.38
C HIS A 338 0.74 -25.13 -7.82
N ILE A 339 0.35 -24.04 -8.48
CA ILE A 339 0.86 -23.75 -9.83
C ILE A 339 2.32 -23.34 -9.73
N ASP A 340 3.16 -24.01 -10.51
CA ASP A 340 4.55 -23.61 -10.69
C ASP A 340 4.64 -22.54 -11.79
N PHE A 341 4.82 -21.29 -11.40
CA PHE A 341 4.96 -20.19 -12.35
C PHE A 341 6.33 -20.14 -13.05
N THR A 342 7.26 -21.02 -12.66
CA THR A 342 8.49 -21.26 -13.44
C THR A 342 8.25 -22.24 -14.59
N SER A 343 7.08 -22.90 -14.61
CA SER A 343 6.63 -23.73 -15.71
C SER A 343 5.99 -22.88 -16.80
N ALA A 344 6.41 -23.06 -18.05
CA ALA A 344 5.77 -22.42 -19.20
C ALA A 344 4.27 -22.74 -19.28
N ALA A 345 3.91 -24.01 -19.02
CA ALA A 345 2.51 -24.45 -19.04
C ALA A 345 1.69 -23.84 -17.89
N GLY A 346 2.27 -23.76 -16.68
CA GLY A 346 1.62 -23.16 -15.51
C GLY A 346 1.38 -21.66 -15.71
N PHE A 347 2.38 -20.95 -16.17
CA PHE A 347 2.32 -19.51 -16.47
C PHE A 347 1.27 -19.22 -17.55
N GLN A 348 1.32 -19.95 -18.68
CA GLN A 348 0.39 -19.75 -19.79
C GLN A 348 -1.07 -20.05 -19.39
N TRP A 349 -1.31 -21.12 -18.64
CA TRP A 349 -2.66 -21.46 -18.19
C TRP A 349 -3.27 -20.36 -17.31
N TRP A 350 -2.44 -19.81 -16.41
CA TRP A 350 -2.88 -18.69 -15.55
C TRP A 350 -3.20 -17.44 -16.36
N TYR A 351 -2.28 -17.09 -17.27
CA TYR A 351 -2.46 -15.98 -18.20
C TYR A 351 -3.78 -16.10 -18.99
N ASP A 352 -4.06 -17.27 -19.57
CA ASP A 352 -5.29 -17.52 -20.33
C ASP A 352 -6.54 -17.40 -19.45
N GLY A 353 -6.48 -17.86 -18.21
CA GLY A 353 -7.58 -17.75 -17.23
C GLY A 353 -7.91 -16.29 -16.86
N VAL A 354 -6.89 -15.48 -16.61
CA VAL A 354 -7.02 -14.05 -16.33
C VAL A 354 -7.55 -13.30 -17.57
N LYS A 355 -6.97 -13.60 -18.73
CA LYS A 355 -7.43 -13.04 -20.00
C LYS A 355 -8.93 -13.24 -20.21
N LYS A 356 -9.42 -14.45 -20.00
CA LYS A 356 -10.84 -14.80 -20.12
C LYS A 356 -11.70 -14.00 -19.12
N LEU A 357 -11.30 -13.86 -17.86
CA LEU A 357 -12.02 -13.05 -16.89
C LEU A 357 -12.10 -11.57 -17.31
N ARG A 358 -10.99 -11.02 -17.83
CA ARG A 358 -10.97 -9.64 -18.34
C ARG A 358 -11.87 -9.46 -19.56
N GLU A 359 -11.86 -10.39 -20.50
CA GLU A 359 -12.77 -10.40 -21.67
C GLU A 359 -14.24 -10.47 -21.26
N GLN A 360 -14.57 -11.11 -20.15
CA GLN A 360 -15.91 -11.15 -19.54
C GLN A 360 -16.29 -9.84 -18.83
N GLY A 361 -15.35 -8.87 -18.72
CA GLY A 361 -15.59 -7.54 -18.16
C GLY A 361 -15.11 -7.36 -16.71
N ILE A 362 -14.41 -8.31 -16.11
CA ILE A 362 -13.82 -8.13 -14.77
C ILE A 362 -12.77 -7.02 -14.81
N ASP A 363 -12.87 -6.07 -13.89
CA ASP A 363 -12.06 -4.84 -13.88
C ASP A 363 -10.73 -4.99 -13.14
N CYS A 364 -10.69 -5.86 -12.13
CA CYS A 364 -9.50 -6.09 -11.31
C CYS A 364 -9.35 -7.57 -10.99
N ILE A 365 -8.12 -8.07 -11.08
CA ILE A 365 -7.76 -9.41 -10.63
C ILE A 365 -7.21 -9.33 -9.20
N TRP A 366 -7.84 -10.07 -8.30
CA TRP A 366 -7.46 -10.15 -6.90
C TRP A 366 -6.68 -11.45 -6.65
N ASN A 367 -5.35 -11.34 -6.74
CA ASN A 367 -4.42 -12.42 -6.45
C ASN A 367 -4.38 -12.68 -4.94
N ASP A 368 -5.01 -13.77 -4.52
CA ASP A 368 -5.16 -14.16 -3.13
C ASP A 368 -4.52 -15.52 -2.86
N ASN A 369 -4.21 -15.84 -1.60
CA ASN A 369 -3.51 -17.06 -1.18
C ASN A 369 -2.24 -17.36 -1.99
N ASN A 370 -1.49 -16.32 -2.33
CA ASN A 370 -0.29 -16.40 -3.16
C ASN A 370 1.02 -16.28 -2.35
N GLU A 371 0.98 -16.66 -1.08
CA GLU A 371 2.13 -16.74 -0.18
C GLU A 371 3.04 -17.93 -0.50
N TYR A 372 2.52 -18.92 -1.21
CA TYR A 372 3.20 -20.18 -1.47
C TYR A 372 3.68 -20.88 -0.20
N THR A 373 2.76 -21.01 0.76
CA THR A 373 2.98 -21.79 1.99
C THR A 373 3.06 -23.28 1.65
N VAL A 374 4.17 -23.70 1.05
CA VAL A 374 4.43 -25.09 0.71
C VAL A 374 5.09 -25.80 1.89
N THR A 375 4.93 -27.11 1.98
CA THR A 375 5.35 -27.92 3.13
C THR A 375 6.82 -28.34 3.05
N ASP A 376 7.44 -28.33 1.86
CA ASP A 376 8.78 -28.82 1.63
C ASP A 376 9.54 -27.95 0.64
N ASP A 377 10.67 -27.38 1.07
CA ASP A 377 11.57 -26.60 0.22
C ASP A 377 12.32 -27.44 -0.82
N GLY A 378 12.26 -28.78 -0.71
CA GLY A 378 12.79 -29.72 -1.68
C GLY A 378 11.92 -29.91 -2.92
N TRP A 379 10.71 -29.39 -2.97
CA TRP A 379 9.87 -29.48 -4.17
C TRP A 379 10.54 -28.88 -5.39
N ILE A 380 10.30 -29.50 -6.54
CA ILE A 380 11.02 -29.23 -7.78
C ILE A 380 10.21 -28.28 -8.66
N CYS A 381 10.86 -27.20 -9.07
CA CYS A 381 10.40 -26.24 -10.08
C CYS A 381 10.72 -26.74 -11.49
N ALA A 382 9.85 -26.46 -12.47
CA ALA A 382 10.07 -26.85 -13.86
C ALA A 382 11.17 -26.03 -14.55
N LEU A 383 11.28 -24.74 -14.24
CA LEU A 383 12.30 -23.79 -14.73
C LEU A 383 12.39 -23.70 -16.27
N ASP A 384 11.30 -23.91 -16.99
CA ASP A 384 11.24 -23.90 -18.46
C ASP A 384 10.45 -22.70 -19.02
N GLN A 385 10.01 -21.78 -18.17
CA GLN A 385 9.31 -20.56 -18.57
C GLN A 385 10.26 -19.61 -19.32
N PRO A 386 9.97 -19.22 -20.59
CA PRO A 386 10.93 -18.50 -21.44
C PRO A 386 11.39 -17.14 -20.96
N SER A 387 10.59 -16.43 -20.15
CA SER A 387 10.94 -15.12 -19.61
C SER A 387 11.90 -15.20 -18.40
N LEU A 388 12.19 -16.40 -17.90
CA LEU A 388 13.17 -16.60 -16.83
C LEU A 388 14.57 -16.72 -17.43
N HIS A 389 15.43 -15.75 -17.14
CA HIS A 389 16.84 -15.80 -17.49
C HIS A 389 17.60 -16.64 -16.47
N ILE A 390 17.58 -17.96 -16.65
CA ILE A 390 18.23 -18.92 -15.75
C ILE A 390 19.61 -19.29 -16.30
N ARG A 391 20.64 -19.11 -15.47
CA ARG A 391 21.98 -19.57 -15.80
C ARG A 391 22.04 -21.11 -15.81
N ASP A 392 22.81 -21.66 -16.74
CA ASP A 392 22.90 -23.12 -16.91
C ASP A 392 23.48 -23.84 -15.69
N ASP A 393 24.37 -23.19 -14.93
CA ASP A 393 24.99 -23.77 -13.73
C ASP A 393 24.03 -23.94 -12.55
N VAL A 394 22.86 -23.29 -12.55
CA VAL A 394 21.83 -23.39 -11.50
C VAL A 394 20.58 -24.16 -11.96
N LYS A 395 20.41 -24.45 -13.26
CA LYS A 395 19.30 -25.29 -13.76
C LYS A 395 19.26 -26.68 -13.13
N ASN A 396 20.42 -27.20 -12.72
CA ASN A 396 20.54 -28.49 -12.04
C ASN A 396 20.12 -28.48 -10.57
N ARG A 397 19.75 -27.33 -10.04
CA ARG A 397 19.29 -27.13 -8.65
C ARG A 397 17.87 -26.55 -8.63
N PRO A 398 16.86 -27.34 -9.01
CA PRO A 398 15.49 -26.85 -9.23
C PRO A 398 14.64 -26.79 -7.97
N GLN A 399 15.21 -26.95 -6.77
CA GLN A 399 14.48 -26.92 -5.52
C GLN A 399 13.90 -25.54 -5.22
N ILE A 400 12.63 -25.49 -4.84
CA ILE A 400 11.92 -24.24 -4.51
C ILE A 400 12.61 -23.47 -3.38
N GLY A 401 13.26 -24.15 -2.43
CA GLY A 401 14.02 -23.50 -1.36
C GLY A 401 15.11 -22.57 -1.88
N LEU A 402 15.84 -22.97 -2.93
CA LEU A 402 16.87 -22.14 -3.54
C LEU A 402 16.28 -20.98 -4.36
N TRP A 403 15.28 -21.26 -5.19
CA TRP A 403 14.62 -20.23 -6.01
C TRP A 403 13.74 -19.30 -5.19
N GLY A 404 13.26 -19.79 -4.05
CA GLY A 404 12.41 -19.07 -3.10
C GLY A 404 10.93 -19.15 -3.46
N ARG A 405 10.14 -19.37 -2.44
CA ARG A 405 8.67 -19.46 -2.56
C ARG A 405 8.07 -18.17 -3.09
N SER A 406 8.57 -17.04 -2.66
CA SER A 406 8.10 -15.71 -3.03
C SER A 406 8.40 -15.32 -4.49
N LEU A 407 9.31 -16.03 -5.20
CA LEU A 407 9.44 -15.88 -6.64
C LEU A 407 8.13 -16.18 -7.37
N HIS A 408 7.40 -17.21 -6.92
CA HIS A 408 6.11 -17.58 -7.51
C HIS A 408 5.04 -16.52 -7.30
N THR A 409 5.08 -15.81 -6.17
CA THR A 409 4.23 -14.63 -5.92
C THR A 409 4.44 -13.53 -6.97
N GLU A 410 5.69 -13.26 -7.30
CA GLU A 410 6.04 -12.24 -8.29
C GLU A 410 5.63 -12.65 -9.70
N LEU A 411 5.96 -13.89 -10.11
CA LEU A 411 5.60 -14.42 -11.43
C LEU A 411 4.07 -14.58 -11.61
N HIS A 412 3.34 -14.92 -10.54
CA HIS A 412 1.89 -14.88 -10.49
C HIS A 412 1.34 -13.49 -10.80
N GLY A 413 1.92 -12.46 -10.15
CA GLY A 413 1.63 -11.06 -10.44
C GLY A 413 1.89 -10.71 -11.90
N LYS A 414 3.05 -11.13 -12.43
CA LYS A 414 3.41 -10.92 -13.84
C LYS A 414 2.42 -11.55 -14.80
N ALA A 415 2.04 -12.81 -14.60
CA ALA A 415 1.09 -13.51 -15.47
C ALA A 415 -0.29 -12.81 -15.47
N SER A 416 -0.76 -12.36 -14.31
CA SER A 416 -2.01 -11.61 -14.18
C SER A 416 -1.93 -10.24 -14.87
N HIS A 417 -0.85 -9.50 -14.65
CA HIS A 417 -0.62 -8.19 -15.24
C HIS A 417 -0.54 -8.24 -16.76
N ASP A 418 0.30 -9.14 -17.30
CA ASP A 418 0.51 -9.26 -18.75
C ASP A 418 -0.79 -9.60 -19.48
N ALA A 419 -1.61 -10.48 -18.90
CA ALA A 419 -2.93 -10.81 -19.47
C ALA A 419 -3.88 -9.61 -19.50
N LEU A 420 -3.88 -8.76 -18.45
CA LEU A 420 -4.70 -7.54 -18.43
C LEU A 420 -4.25 -6.53 -19.48
N VAL A 421 -2.93 -6.34 -19.61
CA VAL A 421 -2.33 -5.43 -20.61
C VAL A 421 -2.66 -5.88 -22.04
N ASP A 422 -2.61 -7.17 -22.32
CA ASP A 422 -2.88 -7.68 -23.67
C ASP A 422 -4.35 -7.54 -24.07
N VAL A 423 -5.29 -7.66 -23.13
CA VAL A 423 -6.72 -7.46 -23.42
C VAL A 423 -7.07 -5.98 -23.55
N ALA A 424 -6.46 -5.12 -22.73
CA ALA A 424 -6.77 -3.70 -22.68
C ALA A 424 -5.48 -2.84 -22.62
N PRO A 425 -4.69 -2.79 -23.72
CA PRO A 425 -3.39 -2.14 -23.74
C PRO A 425 -3.43 -0.63 -23.53
N ASP A 426 -4.59 -0.03 -23.69
CA ASP A 426 -4.82 1.40 -23.50
C ASP A 426 -5.26 1.76 -22.07
N GLU A 427 -5.55 0.75 -21.23
CA GLU A 427 -6.03 0.94 -19.87
C GLU A 427 -4.99 0.48 -18.84
N ARG A 428 -5.02 1.08 -17.65
CA ARG A 428 -4.17 0.66 -16.53
C ARG A 428 -4.57 -0.72 -16.07
N PRO A 429 -3.66 -1.69 -16.02
CA PRO A 429 -3.95 -2.99 -15.42
C PRO A 429 -4.15 -2.82 -13.91
N PHE A 430 -5.20 -3.42 -13.36
CA PHE A 430 -5.38 -3.43 -11.91
C PHE A 430 -5.27 -4.85 -11.38
N VAL A 431 -4.15 -5.13 -10.72
CA VAL A 431 -3.92 -6.33 -9.92
C VAL A 431 -3.84 -5.94 -8.46
N LEU A 432 -4.74 -6.51 -7.65
CA LEU A 432 -4.69 -6.45 -6.19
C LEU A 432 -4.03 -7.75 -5.70
N THR A 433 -2.98 -7.68 -4.90
CA THR A 433 -2.26 -8.86 -4.43
C THR A 433 -2.16 -8.93 -2.91
N ARG A 434 -2.38 -10.13 -2.33
CA ARG A 434 -2.19 -10.34 -0.89
C ARG A 434 -0.72 -10.45 -0.53
N SER A 435 -0.01 -11.39 -1.11
CA SER A 435 1.43 -11.51 -0.92
C SER A 435 2.19 -10.59 -1.87
N ALA A 436 3.38 -10.17 -1.45
CA ALA A 436 4.23 -9.28 -2.21
C ALA A 436 5.72 -9.51 -1.94
N THR A 437 6.52 -9.18 -2.95
CA THR A 437 7.98 -9.16 -2.93
C THR A 437 8.48 -7.77 -3.36
N ALA A 438 9.79 -7.58 -3.34
CA ALA A 438 10.41 -6.35 -3.82
C ALA A 438 10.07 -5.98 -5.28
N GLY A 439 9.81 -6.99 -6.14
CA GLY A 439 9.45 -6.77 -7.54
C GLY A 439 7.95 -6.69 -7.82
N THR A 440 7.12 -6.95 -6.83
CA THR A 440 5.66 -7.05 -7.01
C THR A 440 5.03 -5.78 -7.57
N MET A 441 5.49 -4.57 -7.17
CA MET A 441 4.90 -3.32 -7.62
C MET A 441 5.05 -3.04 -9.13
N ARG A 442 5.81 -3.83 -9.85
CA ARG A 442 5.87 -3.80 -11.32
C ARG A 442 4.66 -4.45 -11.97
N TYR A 443 3.95 -5.29 -11.25
CA TYR A 443 2.86 -6.13 -11.77
C TYR A 443 1.56 -5.93 -11.00
N ALA A 444 1.62 -5.52 -9.73
CA ALA A 444 0.46 -5.27 -8.91
C ALA A 444 0.51 -3.86 -8.33
N CYS A 445 -0.53 -3.07 -8.56
CA CYS A 445 -0.57 -1.68 -8.14
C CYS A 445 -1.19 -1.47 -6.76
N SER A 446 -1.78 -2.51 -6.15
CA SER A 446 -2.40 -2.43 -4.82
C SER A 446 -2.21 -3.71 -4.02
N SER A 447 -2.16 -3.57 -2.69
CA SER A 447 -2.09 -4.67 -1.73
C SER A 447 -2.86 -4.33 -0.46
N TRP A 448 -3.09 -5.33 0.39
CA TRP A 448 -3.71 -5.13 1.71
C TRP A 448 -3.04 -6.01 2.76
N SER A 449 -3.37 -5.79 4.03
CA SER A 449 -2.76 -6.49 5.17
C SER A 449 -3.24 -7.93 5.37
N GLY A 450 -3.97 -8.51 4.43
CA GLY A 450 -4.55 -9.83 4.58
C GLY A 450 -5.70 -9.88 5.59
N ASP A 451 -5.84 -11.00 6.26
CA ASP A 451 -7.01 -11.35 7.07
C ASP A 451 -6.86 -10.82 8.51
N ASN A 452 -7.04 -9.52 8.69
CA ASN A 452 -6.94 -8.84 9.98
C ASN A 452 -8.16 -9.13 10.88
N THR A 453 -7.99 -8.98 12.20
CA THR A 453 -9.07 -9.22 13.17
C THR A 453 -9.88 -7.97 13.46
N THR A 454 -11.16 -8.15 13.83
CA THR A 454 -12.00 -7.07 14.36
C THR A 454 -11.58 -6.73 15.79
N SER A 455 -10.74 -5.73 15.94
CA SER A 455 -10.30 -5.23 17.25
C SER A 455 -9.73 -3.81 17.17
N TRP A 456 -9.75 -3.11 18.29
CA TRP A 456 -9.09 -1.82 18.46
C TRP A 456 -7.58 -1.90 18.22
N ALA A 457 -6.94 -2.98 18.68
CA ALA A 457 -5.53 -3.24 18.47
C ALA A 457 -5.18 -3.38 16.98
N SER A 458 -6.01 -4.13 16.23
CA SER A 458 -5.84 -4.28 14.78
C SER A 458 -5.96 -2.94 14.04
N MET A 459 -6.95 -2.11 14.39
CA MET A 459 -7.10 -0.77 13.83
C MET A 459 -5.88 0.12 14.13
N LYS A 460 -5.35 0.06 15.36
CA LYS A 460 -4.18 0.84 15.78
C LYS A 460 -2.90 0.39 15.05
N GLY A 461 -2.59 -0.90 15.12
CA GLY A 461 -1.36 -1.47 14.52
C GLY A 461 -1.34 -1.39 12.99
N ALA A 462 -2.51 -1.30 12.35
CA ALA A 462 -2.64 -1.10 10.90
C ALA A 462 -1.87 0.13 10.39
N ASN A 463 -1.76 1.21 11.19
CA ASN A 463 -1.00 2.40 10.80
C ASN A 463 0.50 2.09 10.65
N ALA A 464 1.08 1.35 11.60
CA ALA A 464 2.49 0.95 11.55
C ALA A 464 2.77 0.02 10.34
N LEU A 465 1.86 -0.92 10.06
CA LEU A 465 1.95 -1.77 8.87
C LEU A 465 1.94 -0.92 7.58
N ALA A 466 1.04 0.05 7.48
CA ALA A 466 0.93 0.91 6.30
C ALA A 466 2.18 1.80 6.10
N LEU A 467 2.77 2.31 7.18
CA LEU A 467 4.00 3.11 7.11
C LEU A 467 5.18 2.27 6.61
N ASN A 468 5.40 1.06 7.15
CA ASN A 468 6.47 0.17 6.69
C ASN A 468 6.22 -0.33 5.26
N ALA A 469 4.97 -0.62 4.89
CA ALA A 469 4.59 -0.98 3.52
C ALA A 469 4.91 0.14 2.53
N GLY A 470 4.55 1.39 2.86
CA GLY A 470 4.83 2.57 2.04
C GLY A 470 6.32 2.82 1.82
N MET A 471 7.14 2.66 2.86
CA MET A 471 8.62 2.74 2.74
C MET A 471 9.21 1.60 1.92
N SER A 472 8.50 0.48 1.79
CA SER A 472 8.86 -0.68 0.97
C SER A 472 8.20 -0.66 -0.43
N LEU A 473 7.70 0.50 -0.87
CA LEU A 473 7.05 0.78 -2.17
C LEU A 473 5.66 0.20 -2.37
N LEU A 474 5.07 -0.50 -1.40
CA LEU A 474 3.65 -0.86 -1.44
C LEU A 474 2.80 0.34 -0.99
N GLN A 475 2.62 1.31 -1.89
CA GLN A 475 2.08 2.62 -1.56
C GLN A 475 0.56 2.75 -1.75
N CYS A 476 -0.08 1.88 -2.54
CA CYS A 476 -1.54 1.70 -2.54
C CYS A 476 -1.89 0.50 -1.64
N TYR A 477 -1.72 0.70 -0.34
CA TYR A 477 -1.85 -0.32 0.69
C TYR A 477 -2.96 0.06 1.68
N GLY A 478 -3.68 -0.91 2.19
CA GLY A 478 -4.72 -0.66 3.19
C GLY A 478 -5.11 -1.93 3.94
N HIS A 479 -6.22 -1.85 4.64
CA HIS A 479 -6.71 -2.88 5.54
C HIS A 479 -8.18 -3.15 5.26
N ASP A 480 -8.69 -4.29 5.69
CA ASP A 480 -10.12 -4.55 5.71
C ASP A 480 -10.72 -3.80 6.90
N ILE A 481 -11.45 -2.71 6.61
CA ILE A 481 -12.03 -1.81 7.60
C ILE A 481 -13.16 -2.53 8.33
N GLY A 482 -13.12 -2.47 9.66
CA GLY A 482 -14.03 -3.21 10.52
C GLY A 482 -13.53 -4.61 10.89
N GLY A 483 -12.43 -5.06 10.28
CA GLY A 483 -11.80 -6.38 10.48
C GLY A 483 -12.37 -7.45 9.57
N PHE A 484 -11.49 -8.28 8.99
CA PHE A 484 -11.88 -9.38 8.13
C PHE A 484 -12.51 -10.52 8.93
N GLU A 485 -11.84 -10.97 9.98
CA GLU A 485 -12.21 -12.11 10.81
C GLU A 485 -12.61 -11.66 12.23
N GLY A 486 -13.24 -12.53 12.99
CA GLY A 486 -13.70 -12.28 14.35
C GLY A 486 -15.14 -11.76 14.44
N PRO A 487 -15.54 -11.18 15.59
CA PRO A 487 -16.91 -10.71 15.81
C PRO A 487 -17.24 -9.50 14.92
N GLN A 488 -18.53 -9.16 14.83
CA GLN A 488 -18.94 -7.90 14.24
C GLN A 488 -18.35 -6.72 15.05
N PRO A 489 -17.89 -5.64 14.40
CA PRO A 489 -17.40 -4.49 15.12
C PRO A 489 -18.54 -3.81 15.91
N SER A 490 -18.24 -3.24 17.06
CA SER A 490 -19.19 -2.36 17.72
C SER A 490 -19.47 -1.10 16.88
N PRO A 491 -20.61 -0.41 17.07
CA PRO A 491 -20.91 0.82 16.34
C PRO A 491 -19.77 1.84 16.41
N GLU A 492 -19.18 2.05 17.60
CA GLU A 492 -18.06 2.99 17.78
C GLU A 492 -16.82 2.53 17.01
N LEU A 493 -16.42 1.26 17.12
CA LEU A 493 -15.26 0.72 16.41
C LEU A 493 -15.43 0.85 14.89
N LEU A 494 -16.59 0.48 14.35
CA LEU A 494 -16.88 0.62 12.94
C LEU A 494 -16.76 2.07 12.47
N LEU A 495 -17.40 2.99 13.17
CA LEU A 495 -17.40 4.41 12.79
C LEU A 495 -15.97 4.98 12.81
N ARG A 496 -15.21 4.74 13.89
CA ARG A 496 -13.84 5.26 13.99
C ARG A 496 -12.92 4.66 12.94
N TRP A 497 -13.10 3.36 12.62
CA TRP A 497 -12.30 2.71 11.57
C TRP A 497 -12.64 3.23 10.17
N VAL A 498 -13.93 3.48 9.91
CA VAL A 498 -14.36 4.12 8.65
C VAL A 498 -13.83 5.56 8.56
N GLN A 499 -13.87 6.33 9.64
CA GLN A 499 -13.33 7.69 9.68
C GLN A 499 -11.81 7.70 9.43
N LEU A 500 -11.05 6.78 10.05
CA LEU A 500 -9.61 6.64 9.84
C LEU A 500 -9.32 6.18 8.40
N GLY A 501 -10.03 5.17 7.93
CA GLY A 501 -9.90 4.62 6.58
C GLY A 501 -10.17 5.65 5.48
N ALA A 502 -11.03 6.64 5.71
CA ALA A 502 -11.28 7.71 4.75
C ALA A 502 -10.01 8.50 4.38
N TYR A 503 -8.99 8.50 5.24
CA TYR A 503 -7.69 9.13 5.04
C TYR A 503 -6.56 8.13 4.77
N SER A 504 -6.86 6.91 4.36
CA SER A 504 -5.89 5.90 3.94
C SER A 504 -5.73 5.85 2.42
N GLN A 505 -4.73 5.14 1.91
CA GLN A 505 -4.51 5.00 0.47
C GLN A 505 -5.56 4.09 -0.18
N ARG A 506 -5.95 2.99 0.49
CA ARG A 506 -6.99 2.06 0.03
C ARG A 506 -8.13 2.06 1.05
N PHE A 507 -9.36 2.25 0.58
CA PHE A 507 -10.55 2.29 1.41
C PHE A 507 -11.46 1.12 1.07
N ALA A 508 -11.40 0.04 1.86
CA ALA A 508 -12.18 -1.16 1.62
C ALA A 508 -12.84 -1.67 2.90
N ILE A 509 -14.11 -2.05 2.79
CA ILE A 509 -14.80 -2.85 3.79
C ILE A 509 -14.99 -4.23 3.19
N ASN A 510 -14.32 -5.22 3.75
CA ASN A 510 -14.38 -6.61 3.30
C ASN A 510 -14.25 -7.53 4.51
N CYS A 511 -15.04 -8.59 4.57
CA CYS A 511 -15.01 -9.48 5.73
C CYS A 511 -15.41 -10.91 5.41
N PHE A 512 -14.94 -11.80 6.28
CA PHE A 512 -15.37 -13.19 6.41
C PHE A 512 -15.74 -13.43 7.88
N LYS A 513 -17.03 -13.29 8.20
CA LYS A 513 -17.56 -13.51 9.54
C LYS A 513 -18.06 -14.93 9.63
N THR A 514 -17.32 -15.79 10.32
CA THR A 514 -17.64 -17.20 10.45
C THR A 514 -18.40 -17.45 11.77
N ILE A 515 -19.62 -17.99 11.67
CA ILE A 515 -20.36 -18.45 12.85
C ILE A 515 -19.88 -19.85 13.25
N ASN A 516 -19.66 -20.71 12.28
CA ASN A 516 -19.01 -22.01 12.38
C ASN A 516 -18.45 -22.41 11.01
N GLU A 517 -17.70 -23.51 10.94
CA GLU A 517 -16.99 -23.96 9.73
C GLU A 517 -17.86 -24.02 8.46
N ASN A 518 -19.17 -24.24 8.61
CA ASN A 518 -20.12 -24.38 7.51
C ASN A 518 -21.11 -23.22 7.38
N ASN A 519 -21.03 -22.19 8.23
CA ASN A 519 -21.98 -21.09 8.25
C ASN A 519 -21.24 -19.74 8.28
N ILE A 520 -21.32 -19.03 7.15
CA ILE A 520 -20.78 -17.67 7.02
C ILE A 520 -21.79 -16.70 7.63
N GLY A 521 -21.32 -15.95 8.64
CA GLY A 521 -22.10 -14.91 9.30
C GLY A 521 -22.38 -13.70 8.41
N ASP A 522 -23.04 -12.71 9.00
CA ASP A 522 -23.37 -11.49 8.30
C ASP A 522 -22.12 -10.68 7.95
N VAL A 523 -22.19 -9.97 6.83
CA VAL A 523 -21.16 -9.04 6.37
C VAL A 523 -21.19 -7.73 7.15
N ILE A 524 -20.13 -6.94 7.05
CA ILE A 524 -20.10 -5.56 7.52
C ILE A 524 -20.66 -4.67 6.41
N GLU A 525 -21.75 -3.96 6.73
CA GLU A 525 -22.37 -3.01 5.82
C GLU A 525 -22.38 -1.60 6.43
N PRO A 526 -22.20 -0.53 5.63
CA PRO A 526 -22.15 0.83 6.12
C PRO A 526 -23.41 1.29 6.89
N TRP A 527 -24.54 0.63 6.67
CA TRP A 527 -25.84 0.92 7.28
C TRP A 527 -26.26 -0.07 8.38
N MET A 528 -25.38 -1.02 8.75
CA MET A 528 -25.73 -2.06 9.72
C MET A 528 -26.16 -1.54 11.09
N TYR A 529 -25.74 -0.33 11.44
CA TYR A 529 -26.11 0.38 12.66
C TYR A 529 -26.85 1.68 12.33
N PRO A 530 -28.18 1.70 12.36
CA PRO A 530 -28.98 2.86 11.96
C PRO A 530 -28.60 4.16 12.65
N GLU A 531 -28.24 4.09 13.93
CA GLU A 531 -27.87 5.24 14.76
C GLU A 531 -26.61 5.97 14.30
N ILE A 532 -25.69 5.30 13.61
CA ILE A 532 -24.44 5.89 13.10
C ILE A 532 -24.38 5.96 11.57
N THR A 533 -25.36 5.45 10.85
CA THR A 533 -25.34 5.40 9.39
C THR A 533 -25.07 6.76 8.75
N HIS A 534 -25.65 7.84 9.31
CA HIS A 534 -25.42 9.18 8.81
C HIS A 534 -23.97 9.67 8.99
N LEU A 535 -23.27 9.24 10.04
CA LEU A 535 -21.84 9.55 10.29
C LEU A 535 -20.93 8.73 9.39
N VAL A 536 -21.25 7.45 9.22
CA VAL A 536 -20.54 6.56 8.29
C VAL A 536 -20.65 7.09 6.86
N ARG A 537 -21.86 7.47 6.44
CA ARG A 537 -22.10 8.13 5.13
C ARG A 537 -21.26 9.39 4.99
N LYS A 538 -21.26 10.28 6.00
CA LYS A 538 -20.47 11.51 5.99
C LYS A 538 -18.97 11.22 5.81
N ALA A 539 -18.43 10.21 6.49
CA ALA A 539 -17.02 9.82 6.36
C ALA A 539 -16.71 9.27 4.95
N ILE A 540 -17.57 8.43 4.39
CA ILE A 540 -17.41 7.90 3.03
C ILE A 540 -17.51 9.04 2.00
N LYS A 541 -18.48 9.96 2.12
CA LYS A 541 -18.58 11.12 1.25
C LYS A 541 -17.34 12.03 1.36
N ARG A 542 -16.80 12.23 2.57
CA ARG A 542 -15.52 12.95 2.73
C ARG A 542 -14.39 12.24 1.99
N ARG A 543 -14.32 10.90 2.01
CA ARG A 543 -13.37 10.13 1.20
C ARG A 543 -13.48 10.50 -0.26
N TYR A 544 -14.69 10.53 -0.83
CA TYR A 544 -14.89 10.88 -2.24
C TYR A 544 -14.48 12.32 -2.53
N ALA A 545 -14.80 13.26 -1.64
CA ALA A 545 -14.39 14.66 -1.78
C ALA A 545 -12.86 14.82 -1.85
N ILE A 546 -12.09 14.04 -1.07
CA ILE A 546 -10.62 14.14 -1.05
C ILE A 546 -9.92 13.20 -2.04
N ILE A 547 -10.64 12.46 -2.88
CA ILE A 547 -10.01 11.63 -3.92
C ILE A 547 -9.03 12.45 -4.79
N PRO A 548 -9.32 13.67 -5.26
CA PRO A 548 -8.34 14.44 -6.03
C PRO A 548 -7.01 14.63 -5.30
N TYR A 549 -7.04 14.85 -3.98
CA TYR A 549 -5.82 14.95 -3.17
C TYR A 549 -5.07 13.63 -3.07
N ILE A 550 -5.76 12.55 -2.67
CA ILE A 550 -5.15 11.21 -2.52
C ILE A 550 -4.63 10.72 -3.87
N TYR A 551 -5.38 10.93 -4.93
CA TYR A 551 -4.99 10.54 -6.28
C TYR A 551 -3.75 11.31 -6.76
N SER A 552 -3.69 12.61 -6.50
CA SER A 552 -2.48 13.42 -6.75
C SER A 552 -1.25 12.86 -6.02
N LEU A 553 -1.40 12.44 -4.75
CA LEU A 553 -0.31 11.80 -4.01
C LEU A 553 0.12 10.47 -4.63
N MET A 554 -0.80 9.72 -5.22
CA MET A 554 -0.46 8.48 -5.93
C MET A 554 0.22 8.74 -7.28
N LEU A 555 -0.13 9.81 -7.99
CA LEU A 555 0.60 10.26 -9.17
C LEU A 555 2.02 10.72 -8.80
N GLU A 556 2.17 11.45 -7.69
CA GLU A 556 3.48 11.79 -7.12
C GLU A 556 4.29 10.53 -6.75
N SER A 557 3.65 9.55 -6.13
CA SER A 557 4.26 8.26 -5.79
C SER A 557 4.80 7.53 -7.02
N HIS A 558 4.02 7.48 -8.11
CA HIS A 558 4.46 6.90 -9.37
C HIS A 558 5.68 7.61 -9.96
N GLN A 559 5.76 8.93 -9.84
CA GLN A 559 6.85 9.74 -10.40
C GLN A 559 8.10 9.79 -9.52
N SER A 560 7.95 9.74 -8.20
CA SER A 560 9.01 10.07 -7.24
C SER A 560 9.15 9.06 -6.10
N ALA A 561 8.35 8.00 -6.07
CA ALA A 561 8.29 7.00 -5.01
C ALA A 561 7.94 7.54 -3.62
N LEU A 562 7.43 8.77 -3.51
CA LEU A 562 7.01 9.32 -2.22
C LEU A 562 5.75 8.63 -1.70
N PRO A 563 5.77 8.01 -0.51
CA PRO A 563 4.59 7.36 0.02
C PRO A 563 3.51 8.39 0.34
N PRO A 564 2.23 8.13 0.00
CA PRO A 564 1.13 9.02 0.38
C PRO A 564 0.92 9.12 1.88
N GLN A 565 1.05 8.00 2.60
CA GLN A 565 1.03 7.95 4.06
C GLN A 565 2.46 7.93 4.60
N ARG A 566 2.80 8.90 5.47
CA ARG A 566 4.18 9.15 5.89
C ARG A 566 4.27 9.16 7.42
N TRP A 567 5.40 8.69 7.94
CA TRP A 567 5.74 8.82 9.36
C TRP A 567 5.68 10.30 9.80
N THR A 568 5.23 10.55 11.02
CA THR A 568 5.11 11.94 11.57
C THR A 568 6.42 12.73 11.48
N GLY A 569 7.57 12.05 11.59
CA GLY A 569 8.90 12.68 11.46
C GLY A 569 9.37 12.90 10.02
N TRP A 570 8.63 12.48 9.00
CA TRP A 570 9.00 12.64 7.60
C TRP A 570 9.02 14.11 7.19
N GLY A 571 10.22 14.64 6.88
CA GLY A 571 10.44 16.07 6.64
C GLY A 571 10.57 16.92 7.92
N TYR A 572 10.60 16.26 9.08
CA TYR A 572 10.76 16.87 10.40
C TYR A 572 11.91 16.24 11.20
N GLU A 573 12.91 15.70 10.51
CA GLU A 573 14.02 14.96 11.11
C GLU A 573 14.86 15.81 12.06
N GLN A 574 14.73 17.13 12.01
CA GLN A 574 15.40 18.06 12.93
C GLN A 574 14.63 18.26 14.26
N ASP A 575 13.38 17.85 14.32
CA ASP A 575 12.60 17.90 15.55
C ASP A 575 12.97 16.69 16.46
N PRO A 576 13.57 16.90 17.62
CA PRO A 576 14.02 15.79 18.46
C PRO A 576 12.88 14.93 19.03
N GLU A 577 11.67 15.44 19.08
CA GLU A 577 10.53 14.71 19.63
C GLU A 577 10.06 13.60 18.68
N VAL A 578 10.22 13.78 17.36
CA VAL A 578 9.80 12.74 16.40
C VAL A 578 10.59 11.45 16.52
N TRP A 579 11.80 11.51 17.10
CA TRP A 579 12.66 10.35 17.33
C TRP A 579 12.35 9.59 18.63
N LYS A 580 11.30 9.98 19.35
CA LYS A 580 10.89 9.33 20.59
C LYS A 580 9.61 8.53 20.41
N ALA A 581 9.40 7.52 21.26
CA ALA A 581 8.09 6.88 21.39
C ALA A 581 7.08 7.87 22.01
N PRO A 582 5.82 7.86 21.59
CA PRO A 582 5.20 6.89 20.67
C PRO A 582 5.31 7.26 19.20
N ILE A 583 5.96 8.36 18.79
CA ILE A 583 6.04 8.78 17.39
C ILE A 583 6.79 7.77 16.52
N THR A 584 7.88 7.20 17.05
CA THR A 584 8.64 6.14 16.36
C THR A 584 7.89 4.81 16.25
N GLU A 585 6.84 4.62 17.05
CA GLU A 585 5.97 3.44 16.94
C GLU A 585 5.01 3.51 15.73
N GLY A 586 4.69 4.73 15.26
CA GLY A 586 3.92 4.96 14.03
C GLY A 586 2.48 4.49 14.09
N GLU A 587 1.89 4.34 15.28
CA GLU A 587 0.59 3.70 15.47
C GLU A 587 -0.58 4.68 15.64
N THR A 588 -0.30 5.88 16.15
CA THR A 588 -1.37 6.79 16.61
C THR A 588 -1.65 7.95 15.67
N GLN A 589 -0.70 8.29 14.81
CA GLN A 589 -0.82 9.38 13.86
C GLN A 589 0.12 9.22 12.67
N TYR A 590 -0.21 9.87 11.57
CA TYR A 590 0.59 9.88 10.36
C TYR A 590 0.27 11.10 9.48
N TRP A 591 1.16 11.44 8.58
CA TRP A 591 0.89 12.38 7.50
C TRP A 591 0.18 11.70 6.34
N LEU A 592 -0.88 12.31 5.84
CA LEU A 592 -1.38 12.07 4.50
C LEU A 592 -0.85 13.20 3.59
N GLY A 593 0.11 12.87 2.73
CA GLY A 593 0.88 13.85 1.97
C GLY A 593 1.67 14.79 2.88
N ASN A 594 1.68 16.08 2.54
CA ASN A 594 2.34 17.14 3.30
C ASN A 594 1.35 18.06 4.02
N ALA A 595 0.05 17.91 3.77
CA ALA A 595 -0.97 18.85 4.22
C ALA A 595 -1.77 18.38 5.41
N LEU A 596 -2.06 17.08 5.54
CA LEU A 596 -2.97 16.58 6.57
C LEU A 596 -2.24 15.66 7.55
N LEU A 597 -2.26 16.01 8.83
CA LEU A 597 -1.86 15.17 9.94
C LEU A 597 -3.11 14.48 10.50
N VAL A 598 -3.14 13.14 10.38
CA VAL A 598 -4.27 12.31 10.78
C VAL A 598 -3.93 11.60 12.08
N GLY A 599 -4.71 11.83 13.10
CA GLY A 599 -4.67 11.09 14.36
C GLY A 599 -5.81 10.07 14.43
N GLY A 600 -5.87 9.31 15.51
CA GLY A 600 -6.94 8.34 15.72
C GLY A 600 -7.30 8.19 17.20
N VAL A 601 -8.38 7.46 17.42
CA VAL A 601 -8.82 6.98 18.73
C VAL A 601 -8.86 5.47 18.68
N TYR A 602 -8.16 4.82 19.58
CA TYR A 602 -7.87 3.39 19.51
C TYR A 602 -8.34 2.60 20.74
N GLU A 603 -9.21 3.20 21.54
CA GLU A 603 -9.83 2.57 22.70
C GLU A 603 -11.30 3.00 22.79
N PRO A 604 -12.21 2.12 23.28
CA PRO A 604 -13.62 2.44 23.36
C PRO A 604 -13.91 3.53 24.38
N GLY A 605 -14.89 4.40 24.08
CA GLY A 605 -15.37 5.45 24.99
C GLY A 605 -14.39 6.60 25.21
N VAL A 606 -13.28 6.64 24.52
CA VAL A 606 -12.31 7.75 24.61
C VAL A 606 -12.83 8.95 23.81
N THR A 607 -12.88 10.10 24.45
CA THR A 607 -13.44 11.35 23.89
C THR A 607 -12.37 12.39 23.54
N GLN A 608 -11.12 12.12 23.84
CA GLN A 608 -9.99 12.99 23.54
C GLN A 608 -8.81 12.17 23.00
N ALA A 609 -8.11 12.72 22.02
CA ALA A 609 -6.90 12.11 21.46
C ALA A 609 -5.70 13.04 21.62
N ARG A 610 -4.52 12.47 21.90
CA ARG A 610 -3.28 13.23 21.92
C ARG A 610 -2.61 13.10 20.56
N VAL A 611 -2.21 14.25 20.00
CA VAL A 611 -1.50 14.32 18.71
C VAL A 611 -0.26 15.20 18.90
N TYR A 612 0.88 14.74 18.42
CA TYR A 612 2.08 15.54 18.35
C TYR A 612 2.07 16.40 17.09
N LEU A 613 2.38 17.66 17.21
CA LEU A 613 2.41 18.67 16.15
C LEU A 613 3.87 18.98 15.81
N PRO A 614 4.51 18.29 14.85
CA PRO A 614 5.94 18.46 14.60
C PRO A 614 6.27 19.86 14.10
N ARG A 615 7.49 20.34 14.41
CA ARG A 615 8.00 21.66 14.01
C ARG A 615 9.17 21.50 13.05
N SER A 616 9.11 22.19 11.90
CA SER A 616 10.21 22.21 10.93
C SER A 616 11.18 23.36 11.09
N SER A 617 10.74 24.50 11.62
CA SER A 617 11.53 25.69 11.86
C SER A 617 10.83 26.62 12.88
N ASP A 618 11.48 27.68 13.30
CA ASP A 618 10.88 28.72 14.17
C ASP A 618 9.77 29.51 13.47
N ASP A 619 9.78 29.55 12.12
CA ASP A 619 8.75 30.20 11.30
C ASP A 619 7.57 29.26 10.97
N ASP A 620 7.43 28.12 11.66
CA ASP A 620 6.34 27.19 11.45
C ASP A 620 5.03 27.77 12.00
N GLU A 621 4.07 27.98 11.13
CA GLU A 621 2.78 28.64 11.41
C GLU A 621 1.77 27.74 12.18
N GLY A 622 2.16 26.48 12.43
CA GLY A 622 1.37 25.53 13.18
C GLY A 622 0.30 24.81 12.37
N TYR A 623 -0.80 24.50 13.04
CA TYR A 623 -1.83 23.58 12.54
C TYR A 623 -3.23 24.14 12.75
N LEU A 624 -4.13 23.80 11.84
CA LEU A 624 -5.55 24.06 11.96
C LEU A 624 -6.30 22.73 12.19
N ASN A 625 -7.01 22.60 13.30
CA ASN A 625 -7.93 21.49 13.49
C ASN A 625 -9.13 21.63 12.54
N LEU A 626 -9.34 20.61 11.68
CA LEU A 626 -10.43 20.61 10.69
C LEU A 626 -11.78 20.18 11.25
N LYS A 627 -11.90 20.12 12.58
CA LYS A 627 -13.15 19.83 13.30
C LYS A 627 -13.49 21.01 14.20
N ALA A 628 -14.78 21.21 14.40
CA ALA A 628 -15.24 22.26 15.35
C ALA A 628 -14.53 22.09 16.70
N PRO A 629 -14.05 23.17 17.33
CA PRO A 629 -14.23 24.57 17.00
C PRO A 629 -13.21 25.19 16.03
N TYR A 630 -12.54 24.38 15.19
CA TYR A 630 -11.58 24.83 14.15
C TYR A 630 -10.41 25.65 14.73
N GLN A 631 -9.83 25.11 15.76
CA GLN A 631 -8.77 25.78 16.54
C GLN A 631 -7.42 25.75 15.80
N TYR A 632 -6.73 26.88 15.83
CA TYR A 632 -5.32 26.97 15.46
C TYR A 632 -4.44 26.54 16.63
N LEU A 633 -3.44 25.69 16.35
CA LEU A 633 -2.54 25.09 17.32
C LEU A 633 -1.08 25.35 16.91
N GLU A 634 -0.22 25.63 17.87
CA GLU A 634 1.19 25.86 17.62
C GLU A 634 1.93 24.56 17.34
N ALA A 635 2.97 24.62 16.50
CA ALA A 635 3.87 23.51 16.23
C ALA A 635 4.83 23.24 17.42
N GLY A 636 5.44 22.04 17.45
CA GLY A 636 6.44 21.65 18.44
C GLY A 636 5.85 21.23 19.78
N GLN A 637 4.61 20.80 19.83
CA GLN A 637 3.95 20.40 21.09
C GLN A 637 2.97 19.23 20.91
N TRP A 638 2.67 18.60 22.04
CA TRP A 638 1.56 17.66 22.13
C TRP A 638 0.25 18.43 22.35
N ALA A 639 -0.73 18.19 21.48
CA ALA A 639 -2.08 18.75 21.60
C ALA A 639 -3.07 17.67 22.02
N THR A 640 -4.04 18.06 22.87
CA THR A 640 -5.20 17.23 23.18
C THR A 640 -6.37 17.74 22.35
N ILE A 641 -6.91 16.85 21.50
CA ILE A 641 -7.95 17.16 20.52
C ILE A 641 -9.24 16.47 20.96
N ASP A 642 -10.34 17.19 20.92
CA ASP A 642 -11.66 16.61 21.14
C ASP A 642 -11.99 15.59 20.04
N ALA A 643 -12.45 14.42 20.46
CA ALA A 643 -12.65 13.26 19.61
C ALA A 643 -13.92 12.48 19.94
N GLU A 644 -14.94 13.18 20.39
CA GLU A 644 -16.29 12.61 20.57
C GLU A 644 -16.76 11.88 19.29
N TRP A 645 -17.09 10.59 19.41
CA TRP A 645 -17.35 9.76 18.22
C TRP A 645 -18.65 10.12 17.48
N HIS A 646 -19.67 10.61 18.19
CA HIS A 646 -20.89 11.18 17.59
C HIS A 646 -20.73 12.64 17.12
N GLY A 647 -19.65 13.30 17.48
CA GLY A 647 -19.39 14.72 17.19
C GLY A 647 -18.17 14.95 16.31
N ALA A 648 -17.05 15.31 16.90
CA ALA A 648 -15.81 15.67 16.20
C ALA A 648 -15.19 14.48 15.41
N GLY A 649 -15.36 13.25 15.89
CA GLY A 649 -14.75 12.06 15.31
C GLY A 649 -13.25 11.97 15.58
N ILE A 650 -12.47 11.50 14.63
CA ILE A 650 -11.01 11.42 14.76
C ILE A 650 -10.34 12.78 14.50
N PRO A 651 -9.16 13.06 15.11
CA PRO A 651 -8.39 14.26 14.80
C PRO A 651 -7.90 14.26 13.35
N VAL A 652 -8.17 15.35 12.66
CA VAL A 652 -7.59 15.66 11.35
C VAL A 652 -7.15 17.11 11.37
N LEU A 653 -5.85 17.35 11.26
CA LEU A 653 -5.27 18.68 11.32
C LEU A 653 -4.61 19.02 10.00
N ALA A 654 -4.85 20.21 9.51
CA ALA A 654 -4.16 20.72 8.35
C ALA A 654 -2.91 21.52 8.78
N LYS A 655 -1.81 21.34 8.09
CA LYS A 655 -0.65 22.21 8.24
C LYS A 655 -0.99 23.58 7.68
N VAL A 656 -0.82 24.62 8.50
CA VAL A 656 -1.01 26.00 8.05
C VAL A 656 -0.04 26.34 6.91
N GLY A 657 -0.50 27.09 5.92
CA GLY A 657 0.28 27.38 4.73
C GLY A 657 0.20 26.32 3.64
N THR A 658 -0.67 25.32 3.77
CA THR A 658 -0.91 24.31 2.73
C THR A 658 -2.30 24.42 2.12
N ALA A 659 -2.57 23.61 1.11
CA ALA A 659 -3.87 23.45 0.50
C ALA A 659 -4.06 22.02 0.00
N ILE A 660 -5.31 21.61 -0.23
CA ILE A 660 -5.64 20.32 -0.83
C ILE A 660 -6.67 20.48 -1.95
N PRO A 661 -6.50 19.83 -3.11
CA PRO A 661 -7.54 19.75 -4.13
C PRO A 661 -8.65 18.81 -3.65
N VAL A 662 -9.89 19.21 -3.86
CA VAL A 662 -11.06 18.40 -3.52
C VAL A 662 -12.07 18.40 -4.67
N GLY A 663 -12.81 17.32 -4.77
CA GLY A 663 -13.87 17.14 -5.77
C GLY A 663 -15.26 17.13 -5.15
N ARG A 664 -16.21 16.53 -5.87
CA ARG A 664 -17.54 16.26 -5.33
C ARG A 664 -17.47 15.17 -4.26
N ASP A 665 -18.38 15.21 -3.33
CA ASP A 665 -18.55 14.21 -2.26
C ASP A 665 -19.34 12.97 -2.71
N VAL A 666 -19.46 12.77 -4.01
CA VAL A 666 -20.19 11.67 -4.66
C VAL A 666 -19.28 10.97 -5.67
N GLN A 667 -19.67 9.78 -6.04
CA GLN A 667 -19.02 9.03 -7.10
C GLN A 667 -19.15 9.77 -8.44
N VAL A 668 -18.02 9.99 -9.09
CA VAL A 668 -17.94 10.66 -10.40
C VAL A 668 -17.21 9.78 -11.39
N LEU A 669 -17.46 10.01 -12.67
CA LEU A 669 -16.75 9.37 -13.76
C LEU A 669 -15.49 10.16 -14.10
N SER A 670 -14.36 9.47 -14.16
CA SER A 670 -13.12 10.07 -14.65
C SER A 670 -13.24 10.36 -16.17
N PRO A 671 -12.61 11.43 -16.68
CA PRO A 671 -12.76 11.82 -18.10
C PRO A 671 -12.39 10.75 -19.11
N GLY A 672 -11.48 9.84 -18.76
CA GLY A 672 -11.04 8.75 -19.62
C GLY A 672 -11.89 7.48 -19.55
N GLU A 673 -12.84 7.41 -18.61
CA GLU A 673 -13.72 6.24 -18.49
C GLU A 673 -14.80 6.22 -19.57
N LYS A 674 -15.12 5.03 -20.08
CA LYS A 674 -16.12 4.86 -21.11
C LYS A 674 -17.54 5.07 -20.55
N GLU A 675 -18.40 5.73 -21.29
CA GLU A 675 -19.78 6.05 -20.90
C GLU A 675 -20.64 4.83 -20.49
N ASN A 676 -20.31 3.65 -21.01
CA ASN A 676 -21.03 2.41 -20.70
C ASN A 676 -20.73 1.83 -19.31
N VAL A 677 -19.80 2.41 -18.53
CA VAL A 677 -19.53 1.96 -17.18
C VAL A 677 -20.51 2.57 -16.18
N ALA A 678 -21.03 3.76 -16.41
CA ALA A 678 -21.98 4.37 -15.47
C ALA A 678 -22.72 5.60 -16.00
N ASN A 679 -23.97 5.79 -15.55
CA ASN A 679 -24.67 7.08 -15.52
C ASN A 679 -24.18 7.95 -14.36
N LEU A 680 -22.88 8.15 -14.24
CA LEU A 680 -22.30 8.97 -13.19
C LEU A 680 -22.01 10.38 -13.72
N PRO A 681 -22.10 11.42 -12.88
CA PRO A 681 -21.67 12.75 -13.29
C PRO A 681 -20.15 12.75 -13.60
N LEU A 682 -19.77 13.53 -14.59
CA LEU A 682 -18.35 13.74 -14.91
C LEU A 682 -17.67 14.49 -13.75
N ASP A 683 -16.34 14.31 -13.62
CA ASP A 683 -15.51 15.04 -12.70
C ASP A 683 -15.18 16.46 -13.23
N ASP A 684 -16.23 17.24 -13.42
CA ASP A 684 -16.20 18.61 -13.95
C ASP A 684 -16.07 19.72 -12.89
N TYR A 685 -15.87 19.32 -11.64
CA TYR A 685 -15.76 20.25 -10.50
C TYR A 685 -14.44 20.04 -9.77
N ARG A 686 -13.74 21.14 -9.51
CA ARG A 686 -12.56 21.14 -8.65
C ARG A 686 -12.64 22.30 -7.65
N ALA A 687 -12.39 21.98 -6.38
CA ALA A 687 -12.15 23.00 -5.38
C ALA A 687 -10.76 22.80 -4.74
N VAL A 688 -10.31 23.82 -4.04
CA VAL A 688 -9.08 23.79 -3.24
C VAL A 688 -9.41 24.33 -1.86
N GLU A 689 -9.30 23.47 -0.86
CA GLU A 689 -9.35 23.88 0.54
C GLU A 689 -7.98 24.47 0.90
N ILE A 690 -7.92 25.75 1.22
CA ILE A 690 -6.68 26.39 1.67
C ILE A 690 -6.67 26.57 3.17
N PHE A 691 -5.51 26.44 3.80
CA PHE A 691 -5.34 26.51 5.25
C PHE A 691 -4.43 27.71 5.62
N PRO A 692 -4.95 28.93 5.53
CA PRO A 692 -4.15 30.13 5.73
C PRO A 692 -3.82 30.33 7.21
N PRO A 693 -2.80 31.15 7.53
CA PRO A 693 -2.52 31.60 8.88
C PRO A 693 -3.73 32.21 9.57
N ARG A 694 -3.72 32.21 10.89
CA ARG A 694 -4.77 32.78 11.72
C ARG A 694 -5.09 34.20 11.30
N GLN A 695 -6.36 34.59 11.34
CA GLN A 695 -6.77 35.97 11.09
C GLN A 695 -6.05 36.95 12.04
N GLY A 696 -5.54 38.06 11.48
CA GLY A 696 -4.76 39.04 12.23
C GLY A 696 -3.24 38.75 12.29
N SER A 697 -2.79 37.58 11.85
CA SER A 697 -1.36 37.39 11.58
C SER A 697 -0.94 38.08 10.28
N HIS A 698 0.24 38.69 10.31
CA HIS A 698 0.83 39.30 9.11
C HIS A 698 1.94 38.37 8.58
N SER A 699 1.65 37.67 7.52
CA SER A 699 2.66 36.87 6.82
C SER A 699 2.77 37.35 5.38
N ALA A 700 3.90 37.95 5.05
CA ALA A 700 4.25 38.30 3.66
C ALA A 700 4.71 37.08 2.86
N LYS A 701 4.70 35.87 3.46
CA LYS A 701 5.14 34.64 2.87
C LYS A 701 4.08 34.14 1.89
N GLY A 702 4.50 33.78 0.68
CA GLY A 702 3.67 33.05 -0.27
C GLY A 702 3.67 31.54 0.09
N TYR A 703 2.50 30.94 0.06
CA TYR A 703 2.29 29.51 0.30
C TYR A 703 1.94 28.82 -1.00
N GLU A 704 2.73 27.85 -1.41
CA GLU A 704 2.53 27.09 -2.64
C GLU A 704 2.08 25.66 -2.33
N THR A 705 1.08 25.22 -3.07
CA THR A 705 0.68 23.82 -3.14
C THR A 705 0.59 23.36 -4.59
N ILE A 706 1.19 22.22 -4.87
CA ILE A 706 1.20 21.56 -6.17
C ILE A 706 0.38 20.29 -6.09
N TRP A 707 -0.41 20.02 -7.15
CA TRP A 707 -1.07 18.74 -7.32
C TRP A 707 -1.02 18.29 -8.79
N TYR A 708 -1.30 17.03 -9.00
CA TYR A 708 -1.27 16.37 -10.30
C TYR A 708 -2.62 15.76 -10.63
N GLU A 709 -2.99 15.82 -11.91
CA GLU A 709 -4.19 15.17 -12.43
C GLU A 709 -3.89 14.54 -13.80
N ASP A 710 -4.67 13.51 -14.14
CA ASP A 710 -4.74 12.86 -15.42
C ASP A 710 -6.15 12.30 -15.67
N ASP A 711 -6.34 11.53 -16.74
CA ASP A 711 -7.66 10.96 -17.07
C ASP A 711 -8.12 9.81 -16.16
N GLY A 712 -7.27 9.32 -15.28
CA GLY A 712 -7.60 8.29 -14.28
C GLY A 712 -7.58 6.85 -14.76
N VAL A 713 -7.40 6.57 -16.06
CA VAL A 713 -7.56 5.22 -16.63
C VAL A 713 -6.54 4.84 -17.69
N SER A 714 -5.95 5.79 -18.43
CA SER A 714 -5.03 5.48 -19.53
C SER A 714 -3.75 4.82 -19.04
N ALA A 715 -3.26 3.84 -19.82
CA ALA A 715 -1.98 3.19 -19.57
C ALA A 715 -0.81 4.18 -19.54
N VAL A 716 0.27 3.83 -18.82
CA VAL A 716 1.45 4.71 -18.61
C VAL A 716 2.01 5.25 -19.92
N ALA A 717 2.10 4.42 -20.97
CA ALA A 717 2.63 4.86 -22.27
C ALA A 717 1.81 5.98 -22.96
N LYS A 718 0.53 6.11 -22.59
CA LYS A 718 -0.40 7.12 -23.11
C LYS A 718 -0.80 8.14 -22.05
N ASN A 719 -0.35 7.95 -20.83
CA ASN A 719 -0.72 8.82 -19.73
C ASN A 719 -0.07 10.19 -19.88
N ARG A 720 -0.86 11.22 -19.59
CA ARG A 720 -0.49 12.62 -19.67
C ARG A 720 -0.82 13.27 -18.34
N ILE A 721 0.16 13.25 -17.43
CA ILE A 721 0.00 13.85 -16.11
C ILE A 721 0.21 15.34 -16.21
N SER A 722 -0.80 16.13 -15.86
CA SER A 722 -0.72 17.58 -15.79
C SER A 722 -0.51 18.07 -14.37
N LYS A 723 0.18 19.20 -14.25
CA LYS A 723 0.56 19.81 -12.98
C LYS A 723 -0.24 21.08 -12.77
N TYR A 724 -0.80 21.22 -11.61
CA TYR A 724 -1.54 22.39 -11.16
C TYR A 724 -0.89 22.95 -9.90
N SER A 725 -0.94 24.25 -9.72
CA SER A 725 -0.47 24.88 -8.49
C SER A 725 -1.34 26.06 -8.08
N ILE A 726 -1.44 26.24 -6.78
CA ILE A 726 -1.99 27.42 -6.15
C ILE A 726 -0.93 28.04 -5.25
N VAL A 727 -0.75 29.34 -5.42
CA VAL A 727 0.05 30.17 -4.53
C VAL A 727 -0.89 31.15 -3.86
N TYR A 728 -0.83 31.28 -2.55
CA TYR A 728 -1.60 32.27 -1.85
C TYR A 728 -0.77 33.01 -0.80
N ALA A 729 -1.08 34.29 -0.58
CA ALA A 729 -0.47 35.15 0.43
C ALA A 729 -1.56 35.84 1.24
N VAL A 730 -1.28 36.13 2.51
CA VAL A 730 -2.23 36.77 3.43
C VAL A 730 -1.81 38.22 3.66
N GLU A 731 -2.69 39.15 3.30
CA GLU A 731 -2.49 40.58 3.47
C GLU A 731 -3.66 41.19 4.28
N GLY A 732 -3.53 41.23 5.58
CA GLY A 732 -4.56 41.77 6.47
C GLY A 732 -5.90 41.05 6.38
N THR A 733 -6.90 41.67 5.76
CA THR A 733 -8.26 41.10 5.56
C THR A 733 -8.43 40.42 4.21
N GLU A 734 -7.36 40.28 3.43
CA GLU A 734 -7.38 39.68 2.09
C GLU A 734 -6.48 38.47 2.00
N ILE A 735 -6.85 37.52 1.16
CA ILE A 735 -6.03 36.41 0.71
C ILE A 735 -5.86 36.55 -0.80
N ARG A 736 -4.63 36.83 -1.23
CA ARG A 736 -4.29 36.91 -2.65
C ARG A 736 -3.98 35.54 -3.17
N VAL A 737 -4.63 35.12 -4.26
CA VAL A 737 -4.50 33.78 -4.84
C VAL A 737 -4.04 33.89 -6.28
N GLN A 738 -3.03 33.06 -6.61
CA GLN A 738 -2.60 32.83 -7.98
C GLN A 738 -2.76 31.35 -8.28
N PHE A 739 -3.48 31.03 -9.33
CA PHE A 739 -3.60 29.68 -9.87
C PHE A 739 -2.77 29.55 -11.13
N SER A 740 -2.10 28.39 -11.28
CA SER A 740 -1.33 28.07 -12.50
C SER A 740 -1.62 26.63 -12.90
N ARG A 741 -1.67 26.40 -14.23
CA ARG A 741 -1.81 25.08 -14.82
C ARG A 741 -0.71 24.83 -15.83
N ASP A 742 -0.09 23.65 -15.74
CA ASP A 742 0.83 23.13 -16.76
C ASP A 742 0.21 21.87 -17.35
N GLU A 743 -0.42 22.06 -18.49
CA GLU A 743 -1.09 21.02 -19.29
C GLU A 743 -0.29 20.65 -20.53
N THR A 744 1.02 20.95 -20.55
CA THR A 744 1.93 20.65 -21.67
C THR A 744 2.09 19.15 -21.92
N SER A 745 1.78 18.30 -20.90
CA SER A 745 1.66 16.86 -21.06
C SER A 745 0.54 16.44 -22.02
N GLY A 746 -0.46 17.32 -22.25
CA GLY A 746 -1.61 17.12 -23.13
C GLY A 746 -2.87 16.59 -22.46
N TYR A 747 -2.91 16.39 -21.16
CA TYR A 747 -4.15 16.22 -20.38
C TYR A 747 -4.68 17.61 -20.03
N VAL A 748 -5.95 17.85 -20.34
CA VAL A 748 -6.67 19.07 -19.98
C VAL A 748 -7.79 18.68 -19.01
N ALA A 749 -7.78 19.31 -17.83
CA ALA A 749 -8.81 19.03 -16.83
C ALA A 749 -10.19 19.49 -17.33
N PRO A 750 -11.27 18.70 -17.06
CA PRO A 750 -12.61 19.00 -17.55
C PRO A 750 -13.29 20.19 -16.83
N TRP A 751 -12.71 20.67 -15.74
CA TRP A 751 -13.24 21.78 -14.97
C TRP A 751 -12.65 23.11 -15.45
N GLY A 752 -13.53 24.06 -15.81
CA GLY A 752 -13.12 25.40 -16.30
C GLY A 752 -13.01 26.47 -15.20
N LYS A 753 -13.43 26.15 -13.97
CA LYS A 753 -13.42 27.04 -12.83
C LYS A 753 -12.88 26.32 -11.60
N LEU A 754 -12.14 27.06 -10.78
CA LEU A 754 -11.63 26.56 -9.51
C LEU A 754 -12.39 27.23 -8.36
N VAL A 755 -12.82 26.45 -7.38
CA VAL A 755 -13.46 26.97 -6.19
C VAL A 755 -12.46 27.01 -5.03
N ILE A 756 -12.20 28.20 -4.51
CA ILE A 756 -11.39 28.36 -3.29
C ILE A 756 -12.29 28.22 -2.07
N VAL A 757 -11.88 27.40 -1.12
CA VAL A 757 -12.63 27.13 0.11
C VAL A 757 -11.81 27.58 1.31
N LEU A 758 -12.36 28.51 2.09
CA LEU A 758 -11.76 28.97 3.35
C LEU A 758 -12.26 28.15 4.53
N PRO A 759 -11.46 28.06 5.61
CA PRO A 759 -11.90 27.43 6.85
C PRO A 759 -13.17 28.11 7.41
N PRO A 760 -14.01 27.37 8.17
CA PRO A 760 -15.17 27.97 8.84
C PRO A 760 -14.77 29.13 9.73
N GLY A 761 -15.57 30.21 9.68
CA GLY A 761 -15.35 31.43 10.46
C GLY A 761 -14.28 32.38 9.88
N ASP A 762 -13.59 32.01 8.80
CA ASP A 762 -12.69 32.93 8.12
C ASP A 762 -13.46 34.00 7.36
N ALA A 763 -13.28 35.26 7.78
CA ALA A 763 -14.01 36.40 7.25
C ALA A 763 -13.30 37.06 6.06
N ARG A 764 -12.06 36.70 5.75
CA ARG A 764 -11.23 37.33 4.72
C ARG A 764 -11.88 37.23 3.33
N LYS A 765 -11.51 38.17 2.49
CA LYS A 765 -11.84 38.17 1.07
C LYS A 765 -10.77 37.45 0.30
N VAL A 766 -11.14 36.86 -0.83
CA VAL A 766 -10.19 36.27 -1.78
C VAL A 766 -10.04 37.22 -2.98
N VAL A 767 -8.80 37.54 -3.33
CA VAL A 767 -8.44 38.46 -4.42
C VAL A 767 -7.52 37.74 -5.39
N SER A 768 -7.77 37.85 -6.66
CA SER A 768 -6.87 37.35 -7.71
C SER A 768 -5.56 38.16 -7.71
N ALA A 769 -4.44 37.43 -7.63
CA ALA A 769 -3.13 38.07 -7.69
C ALA A 769 -2.76 38.58 -9.09
N GLN A 770 -3.46 38.14 -10.14
CA GLN A 770 -3.17 38.53 -11.52
C GLN A 770 -3.65 39.95 -11.86
N ASP A 771 -4.84 40.28 -11.40
CA ASP A 771 -5.52 41.55 -11.75
C ASP A 771 -5.98 42.36 -10.54
N GLY A 772 -5.81 41.86 -9.33
CA GLY A 772 -6.21 42.53 -8.10
C GLY A 772 -7.74 42.57 -7.87
N VAL A 773 -8.51 41.81 -8.64
CA VAL A 773 -9.98 41.82 -8.57
C VAL A 773 -10.44 40.85 -7.47
N GLU A 774 -11.45 41.26 -6.72
CA GLU A 774 -12.11 40.39 -5.73
C GLU A 774 -12.80 39.22 -6.44
N VAL A 775 -12.49 38.00 -5.97
CA VAL A 775 -13.05 36.77 -6.52
C VAL A 775 -14.51 36.60 -6.12
N GLY A 776 -15.35 36.16 -7.06
CA GLY A 776 -16.79 36.03 -6.85
C GLY A 776 -17.15 35.08 -5.70
N VAL A 777 -18.00 35.52 -4.78
CA VAL A 777 -18.45 34.75 -3.62
C VAL A 777 -19.61 33.82 -4.00
N LEU A 778 -19.45 32.50 -3.74
CA LEU A 778 -20.50 31.50 -3.95
C LEU A 778 -21.36 31.25 -2.69
N GLY A 779 -21.05 31.90 -1.57
CA GLY A 779 -21.66 31.66 -0.28
C GLY A 779 -20.94 30.63 0.58
N ALA A 780 -21.50 30.33 1.75
CA ALA A 780 -20.98 29.31 2.64
C ALA A 780 -21.63 27.93 2.35
N ASP A 781 -20.88 26.86 2.60
CA ASP A 781 -21.42 25.51 2.59
C ASP A 781 -22.10 25.16 3.96
N GLU A 782 -22.56 23.93 4.10
CA GLU A 782 -23.21 23.43 5.32
C GLU A 782 -22.31 23.42 6.55
N GLU A 783 -20.99 23.42 6.38
CA GLU A 783 -20.01 23.50 7.47
C GLU A 783 -19.59 24.94 7.78
N GLY A 784 -20.19 25.94 7.08
CA GLY A 784 -19.90 27.37 7.26
C GLY A 784 -18.59 27.80 6.58
N ARG A 785 -18.05 27.01 5.63
CA ARG A 785 -16.85 27.34 4.88
C ARG A 785 -17.20 28.24 3.69
N LYS A 786 -16.60 29.40 3.63
CA LYS A 786 -16.82 30.33 2.51
C LYS A 786 -16.19 29.80 1.23
N ARG A 787 -16.89 29.95 0.12
CA ARG A 787 -16.49 29.51 -1.21
C ARG A 787 -16.42 30.67 -2.18
N PHE A 788 -15.38 30.65 -3.01
CA PHE A 788 -15.11 31.70 -3.99
C PHE A 788 -14.81 31.07 -5.34
N GLU A 789 -15.37 31.58 -6.43
CA GLU A 789 -15.19 31.06 -7.78
C GLU A 789 -14.10 31.84 -8.52
N LEU A 790 -12.96 31.18 -8.76
CA LEU A 790 -11.85 31.72 -9.52
C LEU A 790 -11.95 31.24 -10.99
N ASN A 791 -11.92 32.15 -11.94
CA ASN A 791 -11.81 31.80 -13.35
C ASN A 791 -10.39 31.29 -13.63
N CYS A 792 -10.29 30.16 -14.35
CA CYS A 792 -9.04 29.45 -14.61
C CYS A 792 -8.57 29.65 -16.04
#